data_b5e91e1f1a01a175b116bb464648e055
#
_entry.id   b5e91e1f1a01a175b116bb464648e055
#
_cell.length_a   1.000
_cell.length_b   1.000
_cell.length_c   1.000
_cell.angle_alpha   90.00
_cell.angle_beta   90.00
_cell.angle_gamma   90.00
#
_symmetry.space_group_name_H-M   'P 1'
#
loop_
_entity.id
_entity.type
_entity.pdbx_description
1 polymer ?
#
loop_
_entity_poly.entity_id
_entity_poly.type
_entity_poly.pdbx_seq_one_letter_code
_entity_poly.pdbx_strand_id
1 'polypeptide(L)'
;MRALAVGLVVLNHAGVPWLSGGYIGVDVFFVISGFLITQLLIDEAGESNSIDLRNFWARRARRILPMSILVTLATVVAGLFMLEPGKIRELSAVGLGALGFCANIVLFFRTSDYLSGVTAPSSLRHFWSLAVEEQFYLLWPVVVFGAVKYGKANWKKWLVGVGVVAGAASLITSILITKGHPGAGYYLPYSRFWEISAGALLALAGTRFDKLPNLVRAAGGWIGLVAIVVAAVIFSETTVFPGYAALLPIVATVLMLVAGSAKFGPISLLSIDPLQLLGARSYSLYLWHWPLLVLIEARFGTPSAWGKAWIVVAALVLSAISFRAIEQPVRHNTWLSAASIRSLFAAGVAMSLSLSAVVVLFAIAPKIDAGAMQLAEIEAAQEAAISTDSTGGSQNLIPPVKPVNALLLGDSTMAGLRWFEDGTKSLKGFTFKLDAESCRRISEWSCFGREKRTPKNVVTVLNNTTEKFDVVVLMAGYDSSVRKISDEYKDLIEVVRAKNLKVIVLTYKESLYFPASGSRGKRSVYAEFNAVLRDMVARDTQHFVLADWNAYSAGQKSWFRPDGIHLNIDGTLALGAFISTAVAESAGNPCPYSSVYPCSYANNLPQATDFLAKFNVADTEMHCYEDGEARRESCTTDRRI
;
A
#
# COMPACT_ATOMS: atom_id res chain seq x y z
N MET A 1 -19.97 -16.07 -17.85
CA MET A 1 -18.67 -16.04 -17.15
C MET A 1 -18.20 -14.62 -16.77
N ARG A 2 -18.14 -13.64 -17.70
CA ARG A 2 -17.72 -12.25 -17.36
C ARG A 2 -18.56 -11.60 -16.28
N ALA A 3 -19.90 -11.88 -16.26
CA ALA A 3 -20.78 -11.41 -15.21
C ALA A 3 -20.43 -12.00 -13.84
N LEU A 4 -20.12 -13.30 -13.79
CA LEU A 4 -19.66 -13.97 -12.56
C LEU A 4 -18.37 -13.33 -12.05
N ALA A 5 -17.39 -13.17 -12.92
CA ALA A 5 -16.09 -12.60 -12.57
C ALA A 5 -16.20 -11.17 -12.00
N VAL A 6 -16.92 -10.26 -12.69
CA VAL A 6 -17.10 -8.88 -12.19
C VAL A 6 -17.97 -8.84 -10.94
N GLY A 7 -18.99 -9.70 -10.84
CA GLY A 7 -19.82 -9.80 -9.65
C GLY A 7 -19.03 -10.18 -8.40
N LEU A 8 -18.16 -11.18 -8.50
CA LEU A 8 -17.28 -11.59 -7.40
C LEU A 8 -16.37 -10.45 -6.94
N VAL A 9 -15.73 -9.74 -7.88
CA VAL A 9 -14.85 -8.60 -7.54
C VAL A 9 -15.62 -7.47 -6.87
N VAL A 10 -16.77 -7.06 -7.43
CA VAL A 10 -17.55 -5.94 -6.91
C VAL A 10 -18.10 -6.25 -5.51
N LEU A 11 -18.63 -7.46 -5.29
CA LEU A 11 -19.16 -7.87 -4.00
C LEU A 11 -18.07 -8.02 -2.93
N ASN A 12 -16.89 -8.53 -3.31
CA ASN A 12 -15.73 -8.58 -2.42
C ASN A 12 -15.31 -7.17 -2.00
N HIS A 13 -15.13 -6.24 -2.94
CA HIS A 13 -14.76 -4.87 -2.66
C HIS A 13 -15.85 -4.09 -1.89
N ALA A 14 -17.11 -4.46 -2.05
CA ALA A 14 -18.19 -3.94 -1.21
C ALA A 14 -18.17 -4.51 0.22
N GLY A 15 -17.29 -5.47 0.52
CA GLY A 15 -17.10 -6.04 1.85
C GLY A 15 -18.18 -7.04 2.24
N VAL A 16 -18.68 -7.85 1.30
CA VAL A 16 -19.62 -8.95 1.60
C VAL A 16 -18.86 -10.03 2.40
N PRO A 17 -19.23 -10.30 3.67
CA PRO A 17 -18.38 -11.04 4.60
C PRO A 17 -18.00 -12.46 4.18
N TRP A 18 -18.90 -13.13 3.42
CA TRP A 18 -18.71 -14.52 2.98
C TRP A 18 -18.10 -14.63 1.57
N LEU A 19 -17.65 -13.52 0.97
CA LEU A 19 -17.00 -13.47 -0.34
C LEU A 19 -15.60 -12.82 -0.25
N SER A 20 -14.87 -13.09 0.83
CA SER A 20 -13.53 -12.54 1.06
C SER A 20 -12.50 -12.90 -0.02
N GLY A 21 -12.69 -14.04 -0.70
CA GLY A 21 -11.88 -14.47 -1.84
C GLY A 21 -12.38 -13.99 -3.20
N GLY A 22 -13.39 -13.10 -3.28
CA GLY A 22 -13.98 -12.66 -4.55
C GLY A 22 -13.02 -11.93 -5.49
N TYR A 23 -11.85 -11.49 -5.01
CA TYR A 23 -10.77 -10.93 -5.82
C TYR A 23 -10.28 -11.87 -6.93
N ILE A 24 -10.47 -13.20 -6.79
CA ILE A 24 -10.16 -14.21 -7.82
C ILE A 24 -10.92 -13.98 -9.14
N GLY A 25 -11.96 -13.16 -9.14
CA GLY A 25 -12.64 -12.76 -10.37
C GLY A 25 -11.71 -12.12 -11.39
N VAL A 26 -10.61 -11.49 -10.95
CA VAL A 26 -9.55 -10.97 -11.85
C VAL A 26 -8.85 -12.11 -12.58
N ASP A 27 -8.52 -13.20 -11.89
CA ASP A 27 -7.86 -14.38 -12.48
C ASP A 27 -8.77 -15.05 -13.51
N VAL A 28 -10.08 -15.11 -13.21
CA VAL A 28 -11.10 -15.56 -14.17
C VAL A 28 -11.08 -14.69 -15.42
N PHE A 29 -10.98 -13.35 -15.28
CA PHE A 29 -10.85 -12.43 -16.41
C PHE A 29 -9.58 -12.70 -17.22
N PHE A 30 -8.44 -12.92 -16.58
CA PHE A 30 -7.18 -13.19 -17.29
C PHE A 30 -7.26 -14.42 -18.19
N VAL A 31 -7.83 -15.53 -17.70
CA VAL A 31 -8.04 -16.73 -18.53
C VAL A 31 -8.99 -16.46 -19.69
N ILE A 32 -10.14 -15.80 -19.43
CA ILE A 32 -11.10 -15.45 -20.48
C ILE A 32 -10.45 -14.55 -21.53
N SER A 33 -9.64 -13.58 -21.13
CA SER A 33 -8.95 -12.65 -22.02
C SER A 33 -7.91 -13.36 -22.88
N GLY A 34 -7.09 -14.22 -22.29
CA GLY A 34 -6.14 -15.05 -23.03
C GLY A 34 -6.82 -15.92 -24.08
N PHE A 35 -7.92 -16.57 -23.69
CA PHE A 35 -8.72 -17.40 -24.60
C PHE A 35 -9.30 -16.60 -25.77
N LEU A 36 -10.04 -15.53 -25.47
CA LEU A 36 -10.76 -14.76 -26.51
C LEU A 36 -9.82 -14.06 -27.50
N ILE A 37 -8.71 -13.48 -27.02
CA ILE A 37 -7.75 -12.81 -27.89
C ILE A 37 -7.02 -13.79 -28.76
N THR A 38 -6.59 -14.91 -28.21
CA THR A 38 -5.89 -15.94 -28.96
C THR A 38 -6.82 -16.57 -29.99
N GLN A 39 -8.08 -16.84 -29.63
CA GLN A 39 -9.07 -17.36 -30.59
C GLN A 39 -9.28 -16.40 -31.78
N LEU A 40 -9.47 -15.08 -31.48
CA LEU A 40 -9.63 -14.06 -32.52
C LEU A 40 -8.42 -13.99 -33.48
N LEU A 41 -7.20 -14.10 -32.95
CA LEU A 41 -5.98 -14.11 -33.75
C LEU A 41 -5.82 -15.39 -34.58
N ILE A 42 -6.23 -16.55 -34.03
CA ILE A 42 -6.22 -17.84 -34.72
C ILE A 42 -7.21 -17.81 -35.91
N ASP A 43 -8.41 -17.26 -35.67
CA ASP A 43 -9.44 -17.16 -36.72
C ASP A 43 -8.97 -16.25 -37.85
N GLU A 44 -8.42 -15.05 -37.53
CA GLU A 44 -7.86 -14.12 -38.51
C GLU A 44 -6.70 -14.75 -39.31
N ALA A 45 -5.78 -15.47 -38.60
CA ALA A 45 -4.69 -16.18 -39.26
C ALA A 45 -5.17 -17.33 -40.16
N GLY A 46 -6.26 -18.00 -39.80
CA GLY A 46 -6.87 -19.07 -40.56
C GLY A 46 -7.53 -18.58 -41.86
N GLU A 47 -8.13 -17.38 -41.82
CA GLU A 47 -8.82 -16.78 -42.96
C GLU A 47 -7.86 -16.10 -43.95
N SER A 48 -6.87 -15.36 -43.45
CA SER A 48 -6.02 -14.48 -44.26
C SER A 48 -4.56 -14.91 -44.39
N ASN A 49 -4.14 -15.97 -43.69
CA ASN A 49 -2.73 -16.36 -43.52
C ASN A 49 -1.82 -15.24 -42.99
N SER A 50 -2.40 -14.24 -42.36
CA SER A 50 -1.71 -13.07 -41.84
C SER A 50 -2.46 -12.51 -40.65
N ILE A 51 -1.81 -11.61 -39.89
CA ILE A 51 -2.44 -10.84 -38.80
C ILE A 51 -2.29 -9.36 -39.15
N ASP A 52 -3.39 -8.62 -39.18
CA ASP A 52 -3.36 -7.16 -39.30
C ASP A 52 -3.26 -6.53 -37.89
N LEU A 53 -2.02 -6.37 -37.42
CA LEU A 53 -1.72 -5.77 -36.11
C LEU A 53 -2.34 -4.38 -35.95
N ARG A 54 -2.34 -3.55 -37.01
CA ARG A 54 -2.91 -2.18 -36.95
C ARG A 54 -4.40 -2.23 -36.70
N ASN A 55 -5.10 -3.08 -37.42
CA ASN A 55 -6.55 -3.26 -37.25
C ASN A 55 -6.87 -3.89 -35.91
N PHE A 56 -6.06 -4.85 -35.42
CA PHE A 56 -6.21 -5.43 -34.10
C PHE A 56 -6.14 -4.35 -33.01
N TRP A 57 -5.07 -3.56 -32.97
CA TRP A 57 -4.93 -2.51 -31.95
C TRP A 57 -5.96 -1.39 -32.13
N ALA A 58 -6.34 -1.04 -33.33
CA ALA A 58 -7.42 -0.07 -33.58
C ALA A 58 -8.77 -0.52 -32.97
N ARG A 59 -9.14 -1.81 -33.13
CA ARG A 59 -10.34 -2.40 -32.54
C ARG A 59 -10.26 -2.37 -30.99
N ARG A 60 -9.08 -2.64 -30.42
CA ARG A 60 -8.87 -2.60 -28.95
C ARG A 60 -8.93 -1.17 -28.44
N ALA A 61 -8.26 -0.24 -29.08
CA ALA A 61 -8.29 1.18 -28.69
C ALA A 61 -9.73 1.72 -28.60
N ARG A 62 -10.56 1.48 -29.64
CA ARG A 62 -11.97 1.90 -29.62
C ARG A 62 -12.79 1.26 -28.50
N ARG A 63 -12.41 0.08 -28.02
CA ARG A 63 -13.13 -0.63 -26.98
C ARG A 63 -12.72 -0.21 -25.56
N ILE A 64 -11.43 0.06 -25.34
CA ILE A 64 -10.86 0.16 -23.99
C ILE A 64 -10.61 1.61 -23.60
N LEU A 65 -9.97 2.39 -24.48
CA LEU A 65 -9.54 3.75 -24.14
C LEU A 65 -10.67 4.70 -23.73
N PRO A 66 -11.85 4.73 -24.38
CA PRO A 66 -12.88 5.70 -24.02
C PRO A 66 -13.29 5.63 -22.55
N MET A 67 -13.46 4.41 -22.05
CA MET A 67 -13.86 4.20 -20.66
C MET A 67 -12.71 4.35 -19.68
N SER A 68 -11.50 3.89 -20.03
CA SER A 68 -10.30 4.11 -19.21
C SER A 68 -10.03 5.59 -19.00
N ILE A 69 -10.08 6.39 -20.06
CA ILE A 69 -9.86 7.84 -20.03
C ILE A 69 -10.96 8.50 -19.18
N LEU A 70 -12.22 8.21 -19.49
CA LEU A 70 -13.36 8.79 -18.78
C LEU A 70 -13.24 8.56 -17.26
N VAL A 71 -13.08 7.29 -16.85
CA VAL A 71 -13.08 6.96 -15.42
C VAL A 71 -11.83 7.50 -14.73
N THR A 72 -10.66 7.44 -15.37
CA THR A 72 -9.44 8.02 -14.80
C THR A 72 -9.59 9.52 -14.58
N LEU A 73 -10.02 10.28 -15.59
CA LEU A 73 -10.19 11.72 -15.46
C LEU A 73 -11.29 12.08 -14.46
N ALA A 74 -12.43 11.39 -14.50
CA ALA A 74 -13.51 11.60 -13.55
C ALA A 74 -13.06 11.32 -12.10
N THR A 75 -12.26 10.27 -11.88
CA THR A 75 -11.72 9.93 -10.56
C THR A 75 -10.72 10.97 -10.09
N VAL A 76 -9.81 11.42 -10.95
CA VAL A 76 -8.81 12.45 -10.60
C VAL A 76 -9.51 13.77 -10.28
N VAL A 77 -10.49 14.18 -11.11
CA VAL A 77 -11.28 15.40 -10.85
C VAL A 77 -12.10 15.28 -9.56
N ALA A 78 -12.78 14.15 -9.34
CA ALA A 78 -13.51 13.93 -8.08
C ALA A 78 -12.57 13.92 -6.87
N GLY A 79 -11.35 13.40 -7.04
CA GLY A 79 -10.33 13.42 -6.00
C GLY A 79 -9.95 14.82 -5.52
N LEU A 80 -9.96 15.84 -6.41
CA LEU A 80 -9.71 17.24 -6.03
C LEU A 80 -10.69 17.78 -4.98
N PHE A 81 -11.90 17.23 -4.93
CA PHE A 81 -12.98 17.67 -4.02
C PHE A 81 -13.18 16.72 -2.84
N MET A 82 -12.70 15.49 -2.93
CA MET A 82 -13.02 14.43 -1.98
C MET A 82 -11.80 13.94 -1.18
N LEU A 83 -10.59 14.17 -1.67
CA LEU A 83 -9.36 13.72 -1.03
C LEU A 83 -8.59 14.88 -0.41
N GLU A 84 -7.81 14.58 0.61
CA GLU A 84 -6.83 15.50 1.16
C GLU A 84 -5.79 15.90 0.10
N PRO A 85 -5.26 17.15 0.15
CA PRO A 85 -4.32 17.66 -0.84
C PRO A 85 -3.14 16.73 -1.13
N GLY A 86 -2.63 16.03 -0.12
CA GLY A 86 -1.52 15.09 -0.25
C GLY A 86 -1.81 13.84 -1.06
N LYS A 87 -3.03 13.35 -1.00
CA LYS A 87 -3.45 12.18 -1.76
C LYS A 87 -3.71 12.47 -3.25
N ILE A 88 -3.89 13.74 -3.62
CA ILE A 88 -4.10 14.15 -5.02
C ILE A 88 -2.88 13.84 -5.88
N ARG A 89 -1.68 14.09 -5.38
CA ARG A 89 -0.44 13.79 -6.11
C ARG A 89 -0.27 12.30 -6.32
N GLU A 90 -0.59 11.52 -5.31
CA GLU A 90 -0.59 10.05 -5.40
C GLU A 90 -1.60 9.56 -6.43
N LEU A 91 -2.85 10.01 -6.32
CA LEU A 91 -3.91 9.67 -7.27
C LEU A 91 -3.52 10.03 -8.70
N SER A 92 -2.92 11.21 -8.91
CA SER A 92 -2.45 11.66 -10.22
C SER A 92 -1.33 10.76 -10.77
N ALA A 93 -0.39 10.33 -9.94
CA ALA A 93 0.67 9.41 -10.36
C ALA A 93 0.12 8.03 -10.78
N VAL A 94 -0.83 7.48 -10.01
CA VAL A 94 -1.51 6.23 -10.40
C VAL A 94 -2.39 6.47 -11.63
N GLY A 95 -3.00 7.66 -11.78
CA GLY A 95 -3.75 8.08 -12.96
C GLY A 95 -2.90 8.11 -14.23
N LEU A 96 -1.68 8.64 -14.15
CA LEU A 96 -0.71 8.56 -15.26
C LEU A 96 -0.38 7.10 -15.62
N GLY A 97 -0.15 6.25 -14.60
CA GLY A 97 0.04 4.82 -14.79
C GLY A 97 -1.19 4.12 -15.39
N ALA A 98 -2.40 4.51 -15.00
CA ALA A 98 -3.65 3.97 -15.54
C ALA A 98 -3.83 4.32 -17.03
N LEU A 99 -3.62 5.59 -17.39
CA LEU A 99 -3.66 6.03 -18.78
C LEU A 99 -2.56 5.38 -19.62
N GLY A 100 -1.34 5.24 -19.10
CA GLY A 100 -0.22 4.59 -19.78
C GLY A 100 -0.23 3.07 -19.77
N PHE A 101 -1.26 2.42 -19.21
CA PHE A 101 -1.34 0.96 -18.99
C PHE A 101 -0.10 0.38 -18.27
N CYS A 102 0.44 1.14 -17.33
CA CYS A 102 1.53 0.73 -16.44
C CYS A 102 1.19 0.94 -14.96
N ALA A 103 -0.11 1.04 -14.61
CA ALA A 103 -0.57 1.20 -13.23
C ALA A 103 -0.05 0.09 -12.31
N ASN A 104 0.08 -1.14 -12.81
CA ASN A 104 0.65 -2.27 -12.08
C ASN A 104 2.12 -2.01 -11.65
N ILE A 105 2.92 -1.40 -12.52
CA ILE A 105 4.31 -1.05 -12.24
C ILE A 105 4.38 0.10 -11.24
N VAL A 106 3.58 1.16 -11.44
CA VAL A 106 3.49 2.30 -10.52
C VAL A 106 3.05 1.83 -9.13
N LEU A 107 2.04 0.98 -9.05
CA LEU A 107 1.55 0.42 -7.79
C LEU A 107 2.57 -0.52 -7.15
N PHE A 108 3.31 -1.32 -7.92
CA PHE A 108 4.38 -2.17 -7.40
C PHE A 108 5.44 -1.34 -6.69
N PHE A 109 5.99 -0.32 -7.34
CA PHE A 109 6.98 0.55 -6.69
C PHE A 109 6.42 1.26 -5.46
N ARG A 110 5.14 1.61 -5.48
CA ARG A 110 4.46 2.18 -4.31
C ARG A 110 4.14 1.16 -3.22
N THR A 111 3.85 -0.10 -3.57
CA THR A 111 3.63 -1.17 -2.58
C THR A 111 4.92 -1.79 -2.06
N SER A 112 6.02 -1.65 -2.75
CA SER A 112 7.35 -1.96 -2.19
C SER A 112 7.71 -0.97 -1.07
N ASP A 113 7.25 0.28 -1.19
CA ASP A 113 7.21 1.26 -0.09
C ASP A 113 6.10 0.93 0.95
N TYR A 114 5.12 0.10 0.58
CA TYR A 114 3.82 -0.15 1.22
C TYR A 114 3.81 -1.31 2.23
N LEU A 115 4.85 -2.14 2.31
CA LEU A 115 4.92 -3.26 3.26
C LEU A 115 5.11 -2.82 4.70
N SER A 116 5.06 -1.51 4.96
CA SER A 116 5.27 -0.91 6.28
C SER A 116 4.06 -0.23 6.93
N GLY A 117 2.90 -0.19 6.29
CA GLY A 117 1.71 0.42 6.91
C GLY A 117 0.47 0.42 6.01
N VAL A 118 -0.69 0.32 6.60
CA VAL A 118 -2.00 0.28 5.91
C VAL A 118 -2.38 1.71 5.49
N THR A 119 -1.95 2.16 4.32
CA THR A 119 -2.56 3.36 3.73
C THR A 119 -3.82 2.97 2.97
N ALA A 120 -4.83 3.86 3.01
CA ALA A 120 -6.05 3.66 2.24
C ALA A 120 -5.70 3.44 0.75
N PRO A 121 -6.26 2.40 0.11
CA PRO A 121 -5.87 2.04 -1.25
C PRO A 121 -6.19 3.16 -2.24
N SER A 122 -5.30 3.41 -3.20
CA SER A 122 -5.53 4.39 -4.27
C SER A 122 -6.88 4.13 -4.97
N SER A 123 -7.63 5.21 -5.24
CA SER A 123 -8.93 5.14 -5.94
C SER A 123 -8.83 4.58 -7.37
N LEU A 124 -7.61 4.45 -7.92
CA LEU A 124 -7.35 3.84 -9.22
C LEU A 124 -6.57 2.51 -9.12
N ARG A 125 -6.46 1.93 -7.90
CA ARG A 125 -5.71 0.69 -7.68
C ARG A 125 -6.13 -0.44 -8.62
N HIS A 126 -7.42 -0.62 -8.87
CA HIS A 126 -7.95 -1.69 -9.71
C HIS A 126 -7.46 -1.68 -11.17
N PHE A 127 -6.89 -0.57 -11.66
CA PHE A 127 -6.28 -0.49 -12.99
C PHE A 127 -5.04 -1.38 -13.18
N TRP A 128 -4.47 -1.92 -12.09
CA TRP A 128 -3.31 -2.80 -12.18
C TRP A 128 -3.57 -4.03 -13.05
N SER A 129 -4.73 -4.65 -12.92
CA SER A 129 -5.09 -5.85 -13.67
C SER A 129 -5.33 -5.54 -15.15
N LEU A 130 -5.98 -4.41 -15.42
CA LEU A 130 -6.16 -3.92 -16.79
C LEU A 130 -4.80 -3.63 -17.45
N ALA A 131 -3.85 -3.05 -16.70
CA ALA A 131 -2.50 -2.81 -17.22
C ALA A 131 -1.79 -4.12 -17.61
N VAL A 132 -1.84 -5.17 -16.78
CA VAL A 132 -1.29 -6.50 -17.10
C VAL A 132 -1.95 -7.10 -18.34
N GLU A 133 -3.28 -6.97 -18.46
CA GLU A 133 -4.05 -7.46 -19.60
C GLU A 133 -3.65 -6.73 -20.90
N GLU A 134 -3.53 -5.39 -20.88
CA GLU A 134 -3.15 -4.60 -22.06
C GLU A 134 -1.68 -4.80 -22.47
N GLN A 135 -0.79 -5.05 -21.52
CA GLN A 135 0.60 -5.44 -21.81
C GLN A 135 0.63 -6.78 -22.58
N PHE A 136 -0.23 -7.74 -22.21
CA PHE A 136 -0.40 -8.96 -22.98
C PHE A 136 -0.98 -8.68 -24.37
N TYR A 137 -1.96 -7.80 -24.50
CA TYR A 137 -2.57 -7.43 -25.80
C TYR A 137 -1.61 -6.65 -26.71
N LEU A 138 -0.59 -6.04 -26.16
CA LEU A 138 0.47 -5.42 -26.94
C LEU A 138 1.45 -6.47 -27.49
N LEU A 139 1.87 -7.42 -26.67
CA LEU A 139 2.94 -8.37 -26.99
C LEU A 139 2.43 -9.60 -27.74
N TRP A 140 1.32 -10.21 -27.30
CA TRP A 140 0.86 -11.49 -27.82
C TRP A 140 0.51 -11.48 -29.31
N PRO A 141 -0.17 -10.47 -29.87
CA PRO A 141 -0.43 -10.40 -31.32
C PRO A 141 0.85 -10.33 -32.13
N VAL A 142 1.91 -9.69 -31.64
CA VAL A 142 3.22 -9.65 -32.32
C VAL A 142 3.86 -11.04 -32.35
N VAL A 143 3.76 -11.79 -31.23
CA VAL A 143 4.23 -13.18 -31.16
C VAL A 143 3.46 -14.06 -32.15
N VAL A 144 2.12 -13.92 -32.21
CA VAL A 144 1.27 -14.66 -33.15
C VAL A 144 1.60 -14.30 -34.58
N PHE A 145 1.74 -13.00 -34.88
CA PHE A 145 2.15 -12.52 -36.21
C PHE A 145 3.49 -13.12 -36.65
N GLY A 146 4.49 -13.09 -35.74
CA GLY A 146 5.80 -13.69 -35.99
C GLY A 146 5.72 -15.21 -36.23
N ALA A 147 4.92 -15.91 -35.43
CA ALA A 147 4.71 -17.35 -35.61
C ALA A 147 4.03 -17.68 -36.96
N VAL A 148 2.99 -16.95 -37.34
CA VAL A 148 2.29 -17.13 -38.64
C VAL A 148 3.24 -16.84 -39.79
N LYS A 149 4.01 -15.75 -39.73
CA LYS A 149 4.92 -15.32 -40.80
C LYS A 149 6.10 -16.27 -41.01
N TYR A 150 6.69 -16.77 -39.91
CA TYR A 150 7.94 -17.54 -39.96
C TYR A 150 7.76 -19.05 -39.67
N GLY A 151 6.70 -19.44 -38.93
CA GLY A 151 6.44 -20.83 -38.53
C GLY A 151 5.83 -21.73 -39.59
N LYS A 152 5.42 -21.16 -40.76
CA LYS A 152 4.82 -21.90 -41.88
C LYS A 152 3.70 -22.84 -41.36
N ALA A 153 3.67 -24.09 -41.84
CA ALA A 153 2.67 -25.09 -41.42
C ALA A 153 2.66 -25.42 -39.91
N ASN A 154 3.73 -25.13 -39.18
CA ASN A 154 3.88 -25.48 -37.75
C ASN A 154 3.63 -24.30 -36.81
N TRP A 155 3.15 -23.16 -37.27
CA TRP A 155 2.99 -21.94 -36.47
C TRP A 155 2.17 -22.16 -35.17
N LYS A 156 1.11 -23.00 -35.20
CA LYS A 156 0.34 -23.35 -33.99
C LYS A 156 1.18 -24.11 -32.96
N LYS A 157 2.04 -25.06 -33.42
CA LYS A 157 2.95 -25.80 -32.52
C LYS A 157 3.97 -24.85 -31.86
N TRP A 158 4.47 -23.90 -32.62
CA TRP A 158 5.36 -22.86 -32.15
C TRP A 158 4.70 -22.03 -31.03
N LEU A 159 3.46 -21.58 -31.25
CA LEU A 159 2.71 -20.83 -30.24
C LEU A 159 2.42 -21.65 -28.98
N VAL A 160 2.10 -22.94 -29.13
CA VAL A 160 1.95 -23.85 -28.00
C VAL A 160 3.25 -23.96 -27.22
N GLY A 161 4.39 -24.12 -27.90
CA GLY A 161 5.71 -24.16 -27.26
C GLY A 161 6.02 -22.89 -26.48
N VAL A 162 5.83 -21.72 -27.12
CA VAL A 162 6.04 -20.41 -26.46
C VAL A 162 5.08 -20.25 -25.26
N GLY A 163 3.79 -20.56 -25.44
CA GLY A 163 2.80 -20.42 -24.38
C GLY A 163 3.08 -21.35 -23.19
N VAL A 164 3.53 -22.59 -23.44
CA VAL A 164 3.90 -23.55 -22.38
C VAL A 164 5.15 -23.07 -21.64
N VAL A 165 6.22 -22.70 -22.36
CA VAL A 165 7.47 -22.27 -21.74
C VAL A 165 7.29 -20.97 -20.96
N ALA A 166 6.69 -19.94 -21.58
CA ALA A 166 6.44 -18.67 -20.91
C ALA A 166 5.45 -18.82 -19.74
N GLY A 167 4.39 -19.59 -19.93
CA GLY A 167 3.42 -19.88 -18.87
C GLY A 167 4.04 -20.64 -17.69
N ALA A 168 4.82 -21.68 -17.94
CA ALA A 168 5.51 -22.43 -16.90
C ALA A 168 6.53 -21.58 -16.15
N ALA A 169 7.35 -20.79 -16.87
CA ALA A 169 8.29 -19.87 -16.26
C ALA A 169 7.58 -18.83 -15.38
N SER A 170 6.48 -18.26 -15.86
CA SER A 170 5.65 -17.32 -15.12
C SER A 170 5.02 -17.95 -13.87
N LEU A 171 4.49 -19.17 -13.95
CA LEU A 171 3.93 -19.90 -12.80
C LEU A 171 5.00 -20.22 -11.76
N ILE A 172 6.15 -20.74 -12.19
CA ILE A 172 7.28 -21.01 -11.29
C ILE A 172 7.69 -19.72 -10.57
N THR A 173 7.86 -18.65 -11.30
CA THR A 173 8.19 -17.33 -10.73
C THR A 173 7.13 -16.87 -9.75
N SER A 174 5.83 -17.01 -10.09
CA SER A 174 4.71 -16.69 -9.20
C SER A 174 4.81 -17.45 -7.87
N ILE A 175 5.05 -18.76 -7.92
CA ILE A 175 5.17 -19.60 -6.71
C ILE A 175 6.38 -19.20 -5.86
N LEU A 176 7.53 -18.96 -6.49
CA LEU A 176 8.77 -18.67 -5.78
C LEU A 176 8.76 -17.29 -5.10
N ILE A 177 8.22 -16.27 -5.79
CA ILE A 177 8.31 -14.89 -5.28
C ILE A 177 7.15 -14.47 -4.39
N THR A 178 5.95 -15.04 -4.57
CA THR A 178 4.74 -14.57 -3.85
C THR A 178 4.90 -14.62 -2.34
N LYS A 179 5.57 -15.63 -1.79
CA LYS A 179 5.76 -15.77 -0.33
C LYS A 179 6.74 -14.73 0.24
N GLY A 180 7.80 -14.40 -0.51
CA GLY A 180 8.84 -13.45 -0.05
C GLY A 180 8.56 -12.01 -0.46
N HIS A 181 7.91 -11.82 -1.61
CA HIS A 181 7.63 -10.50 -2.19
C HIS A 181 6.17 -10.45 -2.70
N PRO A 182 5.17 -10.41 -1.82
CA PRO A 182 3.76 -10.48 -2.20
C PRO A 182 3.35 -9.38 -3.18
N GLY A 183 3.87 -8.16 -3.05
CA GLY A 183 3.63 -7.07 -3.98
C GLY A 183 4.13 -7.38 -5.39
N ALA A 184 5.34 -7.96 -5.53
CA ALA A 184 5.88 -8.39 -6.82
C ALA A 184 5.05 -9.53 -7.41
N GLY A 185 4.68 -10.52 -6.60
CA GLY A 185 3.81 -11.61 -7.01
C GLY A 185 2.44 -11.14 -7.51
N TYR A 186 1.89 -10.09 -6.91
CA TYR A 186 0.56 -9.58 -7.20
C TYR A 186 0.50 -8.67 -8.41
N TYR A 187 1.40 -7.68 -8.53
CA TYR A 187 1.32 -6.62 -9.52
C TYR A 187 2.14 -6.84 -10.79
N LEU A 188 3.25 -7.61 -10.72
CA LEU A 188 4.15 -7.67 -11.87
C LEU A 188 3.72 -8.71 -12.91
N PRO A 189 3.83 -8.39 -14.21
CA PRO A 189 3.28 -9.23 -15.27
C PRO A 189 3.95 -10.60 -15.36
N TYR A 190 5.24 -10.72 -15.05
CA TYR A 190 5.98 -11.98 -15.14
C TYR A 190 5.49 -13.05 -14.15
N SER A 191 4.77 -12.67 -13.10
CA SER A 191 4.15 -13.58 -12.13
C SER A 191 2.68 -13.90 -12.44
N ARG A 192 2.07 -13.18 -13.40
CA ARG A 192 0.63 -13.25 -13.71
C ARG A 192 0.36 -13.75 -15.14
N PHE A 193 1.34 -13.68 -16.05
CA PHE A 193 1.12 -14.06 -17.45
C PHE A 193 0.73 -15.52 -17.65
N TRP A 194 1.07 -16.43 -16.76
CA TRP A 194 0.66 -17.83 -16.82
C TRP A 194 -0.86 -18.02 -16.80
N GLU A 195 -1.58 -17.14 -16.13
CA GLU A 195 -3.04 -17.16 -16.04
C GLU A 195 -3.67 -16.83 -17.39
N ILE A 196 -3.15 -15.79 -18.07
CA ILE A 196 -3.56 -15.43 -19.41
C ILE A 196 -3.10 -16.50 -20.41
N SER A 197 -1.89 -17.04 -20.22
CA SER A 197 -1.36 -18.12 -21.06
C SER A 197 -2.20 -19.40 -20.99
N ALA A 198 -2.78 -19.73 -19.83
CA ALA A 198 -3.69 -20.87 -19.69
C ALA A 198 -4.90 -20.75 -20.64
N GLY A 199 -5.49 -19.55 -20.72
CA GLY A 199 -6.56 -19.26 -21.68
C GLY A 199 -6.09 -19.32 -23.14
N ALA A 200 -4.91 -18.77 -23.43
CA ALA A 200 -4.33 -18.79 -24.77
C ALA A 200 -4.02 -20.22 -25.24
N LEU A 201 -3.47 -21.06 -24.38
CA LEU A 201 -3.20 -22.48 -24.67
C LEU A 201 -4.49 -23.27 -24.91
N LEU A 202 -5.56 -22.96 -24.15
CA LEU A 202 -6.87 -23.55 -24.39
C LEU A 202 -7.41 -23.20 -25.79
N ALA A 203 -7.29 -21.93 -26.22
CA ALA A 203 -7.69 -21.52 -27.56
C ALA A 203 -6.87 -22.25 -28.66
N LEU A 204 -5.55 -22.39 -28.46
CA LEU A 204 -4.67 -23.15 -29.35
C LEU A 204 -5.00 -24.63 -29.44
N ALA A 205 -5.55 -25.21 -28.37
CA ALA A 205 -6.04 -26.58 -28.37
C ALA A 205 -7.24 -26.76 -29.34
N GLY A 206 -7.98 -25.69 -29.62
CA GLY A 206 -9.10 -25.70 -30.58
C GLY A 206 -10.21 -26.67 -30.19
N THR A 207 -10.76 -27.36 -31.16
CA THR A 207 -11.90 -28.28 -30.99
C THR A 207 -11.53 -29.64 -30.38
N ARG A 208 -10.30 -29.84 -29.90
CA ARG A 208 -9.87 -31.13 -29.33
C ARG A 208 -10.78 -31.58 -28.16
N PHE A 209 -11.20 -30.63 -27.33
CA PHE A 209 -12.07 -30.91 -26.19
C PHE A 209 -13.54 -31.12 -26.58
N ASP A 210 -13.96 -30.72 -27.79
CA ASP A 210 -15.32 -30.97 -28.28
C ASP A 210 -15.57 -32.45 -28.56
N LYS A 211 -14.51 -33.24 -28.71
CA LYS A 211 -14.59 -34.71 -28.84
C LYS A 211 -14.94 -35.44 -27.54
N LEU A 212 -14.84 -34.75 -26.39
CA LEU A 212 -15.23 -35.30 -25.11
C LEU A 212 -16.76 -35.49 -25.05
N PRO A 213 -17.26 -36.54 -24.38
CA PRO A 213 -18.70 -36.75 -24.16
C PRO A 213 -19.33 -35.50 -23.49
N ASN A 214 -20.53 -35.16 -23.92
CA ASN A 214 -21.26 -34.02 -23.34
C ASN A 214 -21.38 -34.06 -21.82
N LEU A 215 -21.58 -35.25 -21.24
CA LEU A 215 -21.67 -35.46 -19.80
C LEU A 215 -20.36 -35.08 -19.09
N VAL A 216 -19.21 -35.45 -19.64
CA VAL A 216 -17.88 -35.13 -19.08
C VAL A 216 -17.63 -33.63 -19.13
N ARG A 217 -17.95 -33.00 -20.25
CA ARG A 217 -17.84 -31.54 -20.40
C ARG A 217 -18.77 -30.80 -19.44
N ALA A 218 -20.02 -31.23 -19.33
CA ALA A 218 -21.01 -30.65 -18.41
C ALA A 218 -20.57 -30.80 -16.95
N ALA A 219 -20.14 -32.00 -16.54
CA ALA A 219 -19.61 -32.26 -15.20
C ALA A 219 -18.38 -31.39 -14.89
N GLY A 220 -17.42 -31.32 -15.83
CA GLY A 220 -16.28 -30.40 -15.72
C GLY A 220 -16.69 -28.95 -15.52
N GLY A 221 -17.70 -28.49 -16.28
CA GLY A 221 -18.23 -27.13 -16.14
C GLY A 221 -18.84 -26.84 -14.76
N TRP A 222 -19.62 -27.78 -14.23
CA TRP A 222 -20.20 -27.63 -12.88
C TRP A 222 -19.11 -27.70 -11.78
N ILE A 223 -18.15 -28.61 -11.91
CA ILE A 223 -16.98 -28.66 -11.01
C ILE A 223 -16.24 -27.32 -11.04
N GLY A 224 -16.02 -26.75 -12.23
CA GLY A 224 -15.38 -25.45 -12.38
C GLY A 224 -16.18 -24.34 -11.72
N LEU A 225 -17.50 -24.28 -11.92
CA LEU A 225 -18.35 -23.28 -11.29
C LEU A 225 -18.31 -23.38 -9.75
N VAL A 226 -18.47 -24.59 -9.22
CA VAL A 226 -18.41 -24.83 -7.77
C VAL A 226 -17.03 -24.47 -7.23
N ALA A 227 -15.94 -24.82 -7.91
CA ALA A 227 -14.58 -24.50 -7.49
C ALA A 227 -14.32 -22.98 -7.44
N ILE A 228 -14.86 -22.19 -8.38
CA ILE A 228 -14.80 -20.73 -8.33
C ILE A 228 -15.55 -20.20 -7.10
N VAL A 229 -16.76 -20.70 -6.84
CA VAL A 229 -17.55 -20.27 -5.68
C VAL A 229 -16.85 -20.65 -4.37
N VAL A 230 -16.33 -21.86 -4.28
CA VAL A 230 -15.57 -22.35 -3.11
C VAL A 230 -14.33 -21.48 -2.88
N ALA A 231 -13.56 -21.17 -3.93
CA ALA A 231 -12.40 -20.29 -3.81
C ALA A 231 -12.81 -18.87 -3.35
N ALA A 232 -13.91 -18.34 -3.86
CA ALA A 232 -14.42 -17.03 -3.47
C ALA A 232 -14.87 -16.96 -2.00
N VAL A 233 -15.29 -18.09 -1.41
CA VAL A 233 -15.72 -18.17 0.00
C VAL A 233 -14.55 -18.48 0.93
N ILE A 234 -13.63 -19.37 0.55
CA ILE A 234 -12.59 -19.89 1.44
C ILE A 234 -11.36 -18.97 1.46
N PHE A 235 -11.02 -18.36 0.33
CA PHE A 235 -9.87 -17.46 0.27
C PHE A 235 -10.14 -16.17 1.03
N SER A 236 -9.08 -15.62 1.60
CA SER A 236 -9.11 -14.40 2.42
C SER A 236 -7.86 -13.56 2.16
N GLU A 237 -7.77 -12.42 2.79
CA GLU A 237 -6.57 -11.55 2.74
C GLU A 237 -5.30 -12.23 3.27
N THR A 238 -5.45 -13.24 4.14
CA THR A 238 -4.32 -14.02 4.67
C THR A 238 -3.85 -15.12 3.72
N THR A 239 -4.58 -15.39 2.65
CA THR A 239 -4.19 -16.39 1.64
C THR A 239 -2.97 -15.90 0.88
N VAL A 240 -1.89 -16.70 0.86
CA VAL A 240 -0.68 -16.40 0.06
C VAL A 240 -1.04 -16.48 -1.42
N PHE A 241 -1.30 -15.32 -2.02
CA PHE A 241 -1.85 -15.18 -3.36
C PHE A 241 -1.02 -14.20 -4.22
N PRO A 242 -0.79 -14.50 -5.55
CA PRO A 242 -1.33 -15.60 -6.32
C PRO A 242 -0.66 -16.97 -6.06
N GLY A 243 0.63 -17.12 -6.31
CA GLY A 243 1.37 -18.37 -6.13
C GLY A 243 0.59 -19.62 -6.60
N TYR A 244 0.66 -20.69 -5.83
CA TYR A 244 -0.08 -21.93 -6.13
C TYR A 244 -1.60 -21.83 -5.87
N ALA A 245 -2.04 -20.89 -5.03
CA ALA A 245 -3.46 -20.73 -4.72
C ALA A 245 -4.28 -20.32 -5.97
N ALA A 246 -3.70 -19.54 -6.86
CA ALA A 246 -4.35 -19.14 -8.09
C ALA A 246 -4.60 -20.30 -9.08
N LEU A 247 -3.97 -21.47 -8.89
CA LEU A 247 -4.25 -22.66 -9.72
C LEU A 247 -5.74 -23.05 -9.64
N LEU A 248 -6.36 -22.93 -8.47
CA LEU A 248 -7.76 -23.34 -8.29
C LEU A 248 -8.71 -22.53 -9.18
N PRO A 249 -8.77 -21.17 -9.13
CA PRO A 249 -9.65 -20.40 -10.01
C PRO A 249 -9.25 -20.49 -11.49
N ILE A 250 -7.98 -20.65 -11.82
CA ILE A 250 -7.52 -20.78 -13.22
C ILE A 250 -7.98 -22.10 -13.83
N VAL A 251 -7.73 -23.23 -13.16
CA VAL A 251 -8.17 -24.56 -13.64
C VAL A 251 -9.70 -24.62 -13.71
N ALA A 252 -10.38 -24.09 -12.69
CA ALA A 252 -11.83 -24.01 -12.67
C ALA A 252 -12.39 -23.22 -13.88
N THR A 253 -11.76 -22.11 -14.24
CA THR A 253 -12.13 -21.29 -15.39
C THR A 253 -11.89 -22.04 -16.70
N VAL A 254 -10.77 -22.74 -16.82
CA VAL A 254 -10.47 -23.59 -17.99
C VAL A 254 -11.53 -24.68 -18.14
N LEU A 255 -11.92 -25.37 -17.06
CA LEU A 255 -12.99 -26.38 -17.10
C LEU A 255 -14.33 -25.79 -17.56
N MET A 256 -14.68 -24.61 -17.09
CA MET A 256 -15.89 -23.90 -17.53
C MET A 256 -15.84 -23.52 -19.03
N LEU A 257 -14.68 -23.08 -19.54
CA LEU A 257 -14.50 -22.78 -20.97
C LEU A 257 -14.56 -24.04 -21.82
N VAL A 258 -13.97 -25.15 -21.38
CA VAL A 258 -14.06 -26.47 -22.04
C VAL A 258 -15.51 -26.97 -22.08
N ALA A 259 -16.26 -26.75 -21.00
CA ALA A 259 -17.68 -27.10 -21.01
C ALA A 259 -18.44 -26.39 -22.15
N GLY A 260 -18.10 -25.12 -22.39
CA GLY A 260 -18.69 -24.35 -23.52
C GLY A 260 -20.20 -24.46 -23.57
N SER A 261 -20.74 -24.93 -24.72
CA SER A 261 -22.16 -25.16 -24.95
C SER A 261 -22.63 -26.59 -24.65
N ALA A 262 -21.90 -27.35 -23.80
CA ALA A 262 -22.28 -28.72 -23.47
C ALA A 262 -23.71 -28.78 -22.92
N LYS A 263 -24.50 -29.73 -23.42
CA LYS A 263 -25.85 -29.97 -22.95
C LYS A 263 -25.83 -30.32 -21.46
N PHE A 264 -26.71 -29.71 -20.66
CA PHE A 264 -26.76 -29.81 -19.19
C PHE A 264 -25.55 -29.16 -18.46
N GLY A 265 -24.69 -28.42 -19.15
CA GLY A 265 -23.62 -27.64 -18.52
C GLY A 265 -24.14 -26.34 -17.85
N PRO A 266 -23.27 -25.61 -17.11
CA PRO A 266 -23.64 -24.40 -16.37
C PRO A 266 -23.98 -23.22 -17.28
N ILE A 267 -23.84 -23.36 -18.60
CA ILE A 267 -24.13 -22.31 -19.58
C ILE A 267 -25.59 -21.83 -19.49
N SER A 268 -26.53 -22.75 -19.23
CA SER A 268 -27.96 -22.41 -19.09
C SER A 268 -28.19 -21.39 -17.95
N LEU A 269 -27.52 -21.58 -16.82
CA LEU A 269 -27.54 -20.65 -15.69
C LEU A 269 -26.87 -19.31 -16.04
N LEU A 270 -25.77 -19.34 -16.77
CA LEU A 270 -24.97 -18.14 -17.11
C LEU A 270 -25.54 -17.38 -18.32
N SER A 271 -26.53 -17.94 -19.02
CA SER A 271 -27.13 -17.34 -20.22
C SER A 271 -28.39 -16.53 -19.93
N ILE A 272 -28.86 -16.43 -18.71
CA ILE A 272 -30.02 -15.61 -18.35
C ILE A 272 -29.76 -14.13 -18.64
N ASP A 273 -30.77 -13.40 -19.09
CA ASP A 273 -30.65 -12.02 -19.55
C ASP A 273 -29.96 -11.06 -18.58
N PRO A 274 -30.24 -11.08 -17.26
CA PRO A 274 -29.56 -10.19 -16.32
C PRO A 274 -28.03 -10.41 -16.29
N LEU A 275 -27.58 -11.68 -16.35
CA LEU A 275 -26.16 -12.02 -16.38
C LEU A 275 -25.52 -11.67 -17.72
N GLN A 276 -26.24 -11.79 -18.83
CA GLN A 276 -25.77 -11.36 -20.14
C GLN A 276 -25.60 -9.84 -20.19
N LEU A 277 -26.57 -9.08 -19.67
CA LEU A 277 -26.51 -7.63 -19.56
C LEU A 277 -25.35 -7.17 -18.68
N LEU A 278 -25.14 -7.81 -17.53
CA LEU A 278 -24.04 -7.55 -16.62
C LEU A 278 -22.69 -7.88 -17.29
N GLY A 279 -22.62 -9.02 -17.96
CA GLY A 279 -21.43 -9.47 -18.70
C GLY A 279 -21.04 -8.53 -19.84
N ALA A 280 -22.01 -7.98 -20.57
CA ALA A 280 -21.78 -7.00 -21.63
C ALA A 280 -21.20 -5.68 -21.10
N ARG A 281 -21.60 -5.27 -19.89
CA ARG A 281 -21.16 -4.03 -19.22
C ARG A 281 -20.06 -4.26 -18.19
N SER A 282 -19.54 -5.48 -18.10
CA SER A 282 -18.57 -5.87 -17.05
C SER A 282 -17.33 -4.98 -17.02
N TYR A 283 -16.88 -4.47 -18.16
CA TYR A 283 -15.74 -3.56 -18.26
C TYR A 283 -16.04 -2.19 -17.64
N SER A 284 -17.12 -1.54 -18.06
CA SER A 284 -17.56 -0.25 -17.50
C SER A 284 -17.84 -0.36 -15.99
N LEU A 285 -18.47 -1.46 -15.54
CA LEU A 285 -18.75 -1.70 -14.12
C LEU A 285 -17.46 -1.90 -13.33
N TYR A 286 -16.50 -2.69 -13.85
CA TYR A 286 -15.20 -2.88 -13.24
C TYR A 286 -14.44 -1.56 -13.05
N LEU A 287 -14.56 -0.61 -13.98
CA LEU A 287 -13.90 0.67 -13.87
C LEU A 287 -14.57 1.61 -12.85
N TRP A 288 -15.90 1.64 -12.76
CA TRP A 288 -16.61 2.58 -11.88
C TRP A 288 -16.69 2.16 -10.42
N HIS A 289 -16.78 0.84 -10.12
CA HIS A 289 -17.10 0.39 -8.76
C HIS A 289 -16.08 0.80 -7.71
N TRP A 290 -14.79 0.67 -8.01
CA TRP A 290 -13.69 0.90 -7.07
C TRP A 290 -13.50 2.38 -6.72
N PRO A 291 -13.39 3.31 -7.70
CA PRO A 291 -13.29 4.74 -7.38
C PRO A 291 -14.43 5.25 -6.52
N LEU A 292 -15.66 4.80 -6.79
CA LEU A 292 -16.81 5.21 -6.00
C LEU A 292 -16.71 4.74 -4.54
N LEU A 293 -16.33 3.49 -4.32
CA LEU A 293 -16.15 2.95 -2.96
C LEU A 293 -15.07 3.75 -2.21
N VAL A 294 -13.89 3.90 -2.81
CA VAL A 294 -12.74 4.52 -2.15
C VAL A 294 -12.93 6.02 -1.92
N LEU A 295 -13.46 6.77 -2.90
CA LEU A 295 -13.65 8.21 -2.76
C LEU A 295 -14.74 8.55 -1.74
N ILE A 296 -15.85 7.80 -1.72
CA ILE A 296 -16.93 8.00 -0.74
C ILE A 296 -16.42 7.66 0.66
N GLU A 297 -15.68 6.56 0.81
CA GLU A 297 -15.09 6.18 2.10
C GLU A 297 -14.08 7.22 2.59
N ALA A 298 -13.22 7.72 1.71
CA ALA A 298 -12.23 8.75 2.05
C ALA A 298 -12.86 10.07 2.51
N ARG A 299 -14.03 10.45 1.96
CA ARG A 299 -14.69 11.74 2.26
C ARG A 299 -15.67 11.68 3.42
N PHE A 300 -16.38 10.55 3.57
CA PHE A 300 -17.51 10.42 4.50
C PHE A 300 -17.29 9.35 5.57
N GLY A 301 -16.12 8.70 5.59
CA GLY A 301 -15.84 7.56 6.46
C GLY A 301 -16.42 6.25 5.92
N THR A 302 -16.18 5.15 6.63
CA THR A 302 -16.59 3.80 6.21
C THR A 302 -18.10 3.66 6.11
N PRO A 303 -18.67 3.44 4.89
CA PRO A 303 -20.11 3.35 4.71
C PRO A 303 -20.68 2.11 5.40
N SER A 304 -21.92 2.21 5.89
CA SER A 304 -22.69 1.06 6.36
C SER A 304 -22.92 0.04 5.22
N ALA A 305 -23.36 -1.18 5.56
CA ALA A 305 -23.69 -2.20 4.57
C ALA A 305 -24.71 -1.70 3.52
N TRP A 306 -25.73 -0.96 3.95
CA TRP A 306 -26.70 -0.31 3.06
C TRP A 306 -26.07 0.80 2.22
N GLY A 307 -25.15 1.59 2.80
CA GLY A 307 -24.37 2.60 2.07
C GLY A 307 -23.55 1.97 0.95
N LYS A 308 -22.84 0.87 1.23
CA LYS A 308 -22.09 0.12 0.22
C LYS A 308 -22.99 -0.46 -0.88
N ALA A 309 -24.18 -0.97 -0.52
CA ALA A 309 -25.16 -1.44 -1.49
C ALA A 309 -25.60 -0.31 -2.45
N TRP A 310 -25.88 0.90 -1.94
CA TRP A 310 -26.21 2.06 -2.77
C TRP A 310 -25.05 2.50 -3.66
N ILE A 311 -23.81 2.42 -3.19
CA ILE A 311 -22.61 2.70 -4.01
C ILE A 311 -22.52 1.70 -5.17
N VAL A 312 -22.78 0.42 -4.92
CA VAL A 312 -22.81 -0.61 -6.00
C VAL A 312 -23.94 -0.31 -7.00
N VAL A 313 -25.12 0.10 -6.54
CA VAL A 313 -26.22 0.53 -7.42
C VAL A 313 -25.79 1.75 -8.25
N ALA A 314 -25.14 2.74 -7.66
CA ALA A 314 -24.62 3.91 -8.38
C ALA A 314 -23.57 3.49 -9.43
N ALA A 315 -22.69 2.54 -9.10
CA ALA A 315 -21.71 1.99 -10.05
C ALA A 315 -22.40 1.28 -11.24
N LEU A 316 -23.47 0.53 -10.98
CA LEU A 316 -24.28 -0.11 -12.04
C LEU A 316 -24.95 0.91 -12.94
N VAL A 317 -25.52 1.98 -12.37
CA VAL A 317 -26.17 3.07 -13.13
C VAL A 317 -25.15 3.82 -13.97
N LEU A 318 -24.02 4.26 -13.38
CA LEU A 318 -22.96 4.95 -14.11
C LEU A 318 -22.35 4.07 -15.20
N SER A 319 -22.19 2.77 -14.93
CA SER A 319 -21.76 1.80 -15.93
C SER A 319 -22.75 1.71 -17.09
N ALA A 320 -24.05 1.67 -16.81
CA ALA A 320 -25.08 1.58 -17.85
C ALA A 320 -25.14 2.86 -18.71
N ILE A 321 -25.02 4.03 -18.08
CA ILE A 321 -25.02 5.32 -18.76
C ILE A 321 -23.76 5.44 -19.64
N SER A 322 -22.59 5.26 -19.07
CA SER A 322 -21.32 5.42 -19.79
C SER A 322 -21.13 4.37 -20.90
N PHE A 323 -21.62 3.15 -20.69
CA PHE A 323 -21.64 2.12 -21.73
C PHE A 323 -22.47 2.57 -22.95
N ARG A 324 -23.69 3.14 -22.72
CA ARG A 324 -24.55 3.61 -23.80
C ARG A 324 -24.09 4.91 -24.43
N ALA A 325 -23.61 5.86 -23.61
CA ALA A 325 -23.28 7.20 -24.07
C ALA A 325 -21.88 7.31 -24.68
N ILE A 326 -20.93 6.47 -24.28
CA ILE A 326 -19.52 6.61 -24.66
C ILE A 326 -18.97 5.30 -25.25
N GLU A 327 -19.03 4.17 -24.53
CA GLU A 327 -18.40 2.93 -24.98
C GLU A 327 -18.98 2.44 -26.32
N GLN A 328 -20.30 2.32 -26.40
CA GLN A 328 -20.98 1.82 -27.62
C GLN A 328 -20.84 2.76 -28.82
N PRO A 329 -21.06 4.08 -28.71
CA PRO A 329 -20.89 4.99 -29.84
C PRO A 329 -19.48 5.01 -30.40
N VAL A 330 -18.45 5.04 -29.53
CA VAL A 330 -17.05 5.03 -30.00
C VAL A 330 -16.68 3.69 -30.63
N ARG A 331 -17.12 2.58 -30.02
CA ARG A 331 -16.85 1.24 -30.51
C ARG A 331 -17.42 0.98 -31.92
N HIS A 332 -18.62 1.50 -32.21
CA HIS A 332 -19.33 1.28 -33.46
C HIS A 332 -19.29 2.51 -34.40
N ASN A 333 -18.44 3.49 -34.08
CA ASN A 333 -18.29 4.68 -34.93
C ASN A 333 -17.78 4.31 -36.32
N THR A 334 -18.60 4.63 -37.36
CA THR A 334 -18.30 4.28 -38.74
C THR A 334 -17.08 5.01 -39.29
N TRP A 335 -16.87 6.29 -38.90
CA TRP A 335 -15.70 7.07 -39.33
C TRP A 335 -14.39 6.51 -38.76
N LEU A 336 -14.39 6.14 -37.47
CA LEU A 336 -13.23 5.52 -36.82
C LEU A 336 -12.94 4.12 -37.36
N SER A 337 -13.98 3.34 -37.66
CA SER A 337 -13.83 1.96 -38.13
C SER A 337 -13.46 1.88 -39.62
N ALA A 338 -13.69 2.93 -40.41
CA ALA A 338 -13.37 2.99 -41.81
C ALA A 338 -11.86 2.86 -42.11
N ALA A 339 -10.99 3.27 -41.20
CA ALA A 339 -9.55 3.08 -41.34
C ALA A 339 -8.88 2.93 -39.95
N SER A 340 -8.04 1.93 -39.81
CA SER A 340 -7.31 1.67 -38.54
C SER A 340 -6.49 2.87 -38.08
N ILE A 341 -5.88 3.60 -39.04
CA ILE A 341 -5.07 4.79 -38.74
C ILE A 341 -5.87 5.91 -38.07
N ARG A 342 -7.14 6.11 -38.46
CA ARG A 342 -8.02 7.11 -37.84
C ARG A 342 -8.28 6.79 -36.38
N SER A 343 -8.53 5.51 -36.07
CA SER A 343 -8.74 5.04 -34.69
C SER A 343 -7.47 5.22 -33.85
N LEU A 344 -6.31 4.83 -34.38
CA LEU A 344 -5.03 4.95 -33.69
C LEU A 344 -4.62 6.40 -33.49
N PHE A 345 -4.85 7.27 -34.47
CA PHE A 345 -4.60 8.70 -34.34
C PHE A 345 -5.52 9.35 -33.31
N ALA A 346 -6.82 9.10 -33.40
CA ALA A 346 -7.78 9.63 -32.38
C ALA A 346 -7.46 9.13 -30.96
N ALA A 347 -7.07 7.85 -30.85
CA ALA A 347 -6.62 7.27 -29.59
C ALA A 347 -5.35 7.96 -29.07
N GLY A 348 -4.36 8.20 -29.90
CA GLY A 348 -3.13 8.90 -29.56
C GLY A 348 -3.38 10.33 -29.09
N VAL A 349 -4.23 11.08 -29.80
CA VAL A 349 -4.62 12.45 -29.41
C VAL A 349 -5.35 12.46 -28.07
N ALA A 350 -6.38 11.61 -27.91
CA ALA A 350 -7.14 11.54 -26.66
C ALA A 350 -6.24 11.14 -25.47
N MET A 351 -5.33 10.19 -25.68
CA MET A 351 -4.38 9.77 -24.67
C MET A 351 -3.41 10.90 -24.30
N SER A 352 -2.83 11.59 -25.29
CA SER A 352 -1.89 12.69 -25.06
C SER A 352 -2.54 13.85 -24.30
N LEU A 353 -3.77 14.23 -24.67
CA LEU A 353 -4.51 15.27 -23.95
C LEU A 353 -4.83 14.86 -22.51
N SER A 354 -5.24 13.61 -22.29
CA SER A 354 -5.56 13.10 -20.96
C SER A 354 -4.32 13.00 -20.08
N LEU A 355 -3.20 12.52 -20.62
CA LEU A 355 -1.91 12.48 -19.92
C LEU A 355 -1.45 13.90 -19.57
N SER A 356 -1.53 14.85 -20.52
CA SER A 356 -1.17 16.25 -20.27
C SER A 356 -2.01 16.87 -19.16
N ALA A 357 -3.32 16.63 -19.15
CA ALA A 357 -4.22 17.11 -18.10
C ALA A 357 -3.82 16.55 -16.70
N VAL A 358 -3.54 15.26 -16.61
CA VAL A 358 -3.13 14.64 -15.34
C VAL A 358 -1.72 15.05 -14.94
N VAL A 359 -0.78 15.27 -15.89
CA VAL A 359 0.56 15.81 -15.61
C VAL A 359 0.46 17.21 -15.03
N VAL A 360 -0.39 18.08 -15.59
CA VAL A 360 -0.62 19.42 -15.04
C VAL A 360 -1.17 19.33 -13.62
N LEU A 361 -2.17 18.48 -13.37
CA LEU A 361 -2.71 18.27 -12.02
C LEU A 361 -1.65 17.72 -11.06
N PHE A 362 -0.81 16.80 -11.50
CA PHE A 362 0.31 16.28 -10.72
C PHE A 362 1.33 17.37 -10.36
N ALA A 363 1.61 18.28 -11.30
CA ALA A 363 2.59 19.35 -11.12
C ALA A 363 2.09 20.46 -10.19
N ILE A 364 0.80 20.81 -10.28
CA ILE A 364 0.18 21.86 -9.45
C ILE A 364 -0.35 21.34 -8.11
N ALA A 365 -0.52 20.01 -7.96
CA ALA A 365 -0.91 19.41 -6.69
C ALA A 365 0.12 19.82 -5.63
N PRO A 366 -0.31 20.31 -4.45
CA PRO A 366 0.59 20.76 -3.41
C PRO A 366 1.62 19.67 -3.11
N LYS A 367 2.90 20.05 -3.20
CA LYS A 367 3.92 19.30 -2.47
C LYS A 367 3.59 19.58 -1.02
N ILE A 368 3.22 18.56 -0.25
CA ILE A 368 3.00 18.77 1.17
C ILE A 368 4.36 19.15 1.75
N ASP A 369 4.53 20.44 2.02
CA ASP A 369 5.46 20.91 3.01
C ASP A 369 4.72 20.76 4.35
N ALA A 370 4.91 19.63 5.00
CA ALA A 370 4.29 19.35 6.31
C ALA A 370 4.57 20.48 7.33
N GLY A 371 5.69 21.18 7.17
CA GLY A 371 6.04 22.34 7.97
C GLY A 371 5.15 23.58 7.74
N ALA A 372 4.72 23.83 6.50
CA ALA A 372 3.90 25.02 6.19
C ALA A 372 2.44 24.87 6.63
N MET A 373 1.88 23.65 6.57
CA MET A 373 0.53 23.37 7.11
C MET A 373 0.51 23.41 8.64
N GLN A 374 1.57 22.96 9.28
CA GLN A 374 1.69 23.02 10.75
C GLN A 374 1.78 24.44 11.28
N LEU A 375 2.49 25.34 10.56
CA LEU A 375 2.54 26.77 10.87
C LEU A 375 1.16 27.44 10.70
N ALA A 376 0.45 27.14 9.59
CA ALA A 376 -0.88 27.72 9.34
C ALA A 376 -1.95 27.19 10.34
N GLU A 377 -1.85 25.95 10.78
CA GLU A 377 -2.76 25.35 11.78
C GLU A 377 -2.48 25.88 13.20
N ILE A 378 -1.20 26.14 13.51
CA ILE A 378 -0.78 26.81 14.77
C ILE A 378 -1.22 28.28 14.76
N GLU A 379 -1.07 28.99 13.64
CA GLU A 379 -1.55 30.37 13.50
C GLU A 379 -3.08 30.46 13.57
N ALA A 380 -3.82 29.57 12.91
CA ALA A 380 -5.28 29.51 12.99
C ALA A 380 -5.78 29.12 14.39
N ALA A 381 -5.09 28.21 15.08
CA ALA A 381 -5.41 27.84 16.47
C ALA A 381 -5.10 28.99 17.45
N GLN A 382 -4.06 29.77 17.21
CA GLN A 382 -3.74 30.97 17.99
C GLN A 382 -4.77 32.10 17.74
N GLU A 383 -5.19 32.33 16.49
CA GLU A 383 -6.26 33.29 16.18
C GLU A 383 -7.62 32.89 16.79
N ALA A 384 -7.96 31.59 16.74
CA ALA A 384 -9.18 31.08 17.37
C ALA A 384 -9.14 31.18 18.92
N ALA A 385 -7.97 31.01 19.54
CA ALA A 385 -7.79 31.17 20.99
C ALA A 385 -7.88 32.64 21.41
N ILE A 386 -7.43 33.58 20.59
CA ILE A 386 -7.50 35.00 20.85
C ILE A 386 -8.93 35.54 20.71
N SER A 387 -9.74 34.95 19.82
CA SER A 387 -11.12 35.37 19.57
C SER A 387 -12.15 34.89 20.59
N THR A 388 -11.81 33.93 21.45
CA THR A 388 -12.72 33.36 22.48
C THR A 388 -12.52 33.92 23.87
N ASP A 389 -11.56 34.84 24.09
CA ASP A 389 -11.24 35.38 25.43
C ASP A 389 -11.81 36.78 25.70
N SER A 390 -13.06 37.02 25.30
CA SER A 390 -13.77 38.25 25.67
C SER A 390 -15.14 37.99 26.31
N THR A 391 -15.21 37.09 27.32
CA THR A 391 -16.28 37.13 28.34
C THR A 391 -15.84 36.40 29.62
N GLY A 392 -15.44 37.18 30.56
CA GLY A 392 -15.62 37.11 32.03
C GLY A 392 -15.48 35.83 32.81
N GLY A 393 -14.45 35.79 33.69
CA GLY A 393 -14.60 35.11 34.96
C GLY A 393 -13.49 34.15 35.40
N SER A 394 -12.71 34.62 36.37
CA SER A 394 -11.82 33.86 37.28
C SER A 394 -10.43 33.50 36.75
N GLN A 395 -9.49 34.34 37.11
CA GLN A 395 -8.04 34.12 36.97
C GLN A 395 -7.58 32.94 37.83
N ASN A 396 -7.52 31.75 37.25
CA ASN A 396 -6.50 30.80 37.62
C ASN A 396 -5.23 31.18 36.85
N LEU A 397 -4.28 31.79 37.54
CA LEU A 397 -2.95 32.13 37.01
C LEU A 397 -2.26 30.84 36.56
N ILE A 398 -2.38 30.49 35.29
CA ILE A 398 -1.53 29.47 34.64
C ILE A 398 -0.12 30.10 34.62
N PRO A 399 0.90 29.48 35.24
CA PRO A 399 2.26 30.00 35.19
C PRO A 399 2.71 30.09 33.72
N PRO A 400 3.52 31.10 33.34
CA PRO A 400 4.00 31.23 31.97
C PRO A 400 4.76 29.98 31.54
N VAL A 401 4.36 29.40 30.44
CA VAL A 401 5.02 28.22 29.85
C VAL A 401 6.46 28.59 29.50
N LYS A 402 7.42 27.89 30.07
CA LYS A 402 8.84 28.08 29.75
C LYS A 402 9.10 27.47 28.40
N PRO A 403 9.63 28.24 27.40
CA PRO A 403 10.05 27.65 26.15
C PRO A 403 11.16 26.61 26.41
N VAL A 404 11.03 25.43 25.83
CA VAL A 404 12.02 24.34 25.94
C VAL A 404 12.49 23.97 24.54
N ASN A 405 13.83 23.91 24.38
CA ASN A 405 14.45 23.42 23.14
C ASN A 405 15.13 22.08 23.44
N ALA A 406 14.68 21.01 22.79
CA ALA A 406 15.13 19.65 23.05
C ALA A 406 15.93 19.06 21.88
N LEU A 407 16.99 18.30 22.19
CA LEU A 407 17.62 17.40 21.23
C LEU A 407 17.03 15.99 21.45
N LEU A 408 16.34 15.45 20.45
CA LEU A 408 15.87 14.07 20.45
C LEU A 408 16.92 13.19 19.77
N LEU A 409 17.64 12.40 20.56
CA LEU A 409 18.78 11.61 20.11
C LEU A 409 18.50 10.12 20.27
N GLY A 410 18.42 9.39 19.14
CA GLY A 410 17.95 8.01 19.18
C GLY A 410 18.58 7.08 18.15
N ASP A 411 18.26 5.78 18.32
CA ASP A 411 18.53 4.73 17.33
C ASP A 411 17.28 4.36 16.53
N SER A 412 17.24 3.15 15.96
CA SER A 412 16.11 2.66 15.16
C SER A 412 14.77 2.65 15.91
N THR A 413 14.77 2.60 17.21
CA THR A 413 13.56 2.55 18.04
C THR A 413 12.89 3.92 18.16
N MET A 414 13.66 5.01 18.16
CA MET A 414 13.16 6.38 18.08
C MET A 414 12.99 6.86 16.64
N ALA A 415 13.70 6.26 15.69
CA ALA A 415 13.72 6.72 14.30
C ALA A 415 12.35 6.63 13.60
N GLY A 416 11.38 5.92 14.16
CA GLY A 416 9.98 5.98 13.73
C GLY A 416 9.43 7.40 13.66
N LEU A 417 9.82 8.28 14.59
CA LEU A 417 9.46 9.70 14.58
C LEU A 417 9.87 10.42 13.29
N ARG A 418 10.93 9.96 12.61
CA ARG A 418 11.44 10.48 11.36
C ARG A 418 10.98 9.68 10.15
N TRP A 419 10.83 8.36 10.30
CA TRP A 419 10.49 7.46 9.19
C TRP A 419 9.02 7.53 8.78
N PHE A 420 8.11 7.83 9.70
CA PHE A 420 6.71 8.05 9.37
C PHE A 420 6.47 9.54 9.08
N GLU A 421 5.70 9.83 8.03
CA GLU A 421 5.39 11.21 7.61
C GLU A 421 4.78 12.03 8.76
N ASP A 422 3.84 11.43 9.50
CA ASP A 422 3.20 12.03 10.67
C ASP A 422 3.84 11.64 12.01
N GLY A 423 5.02 11.03 11.99
CA GLY A 423 5.65 10.49 13.20
C GLY A 423 5.89 11.51 14.30
N THR A 424 6.11 12.77 13.94
CA THR A 424 6.33 13.87 14.89
C THR A 424 5.05 14.58 15.33
N LYS A 425 3.88 14.24 14.78
CA LYS A 425 2.60 14.94 15.02
C LYS A 425 2.18 14.94 16.50
N SER A 426 2.64 13.96 17.26
CA SER A 426 2.42 13.85 18.69
C SER A 426 3.48 14.55 19.56
N LEU A 427 4.51 15.16 18.99
CA LEU A 427 5.45 15.98 19.74
C LEU A 427 4.86 17.37 19.96
N LYS A 428 4.57 17.76 21.21
CA LYS A 428 3.89 19.02 21.55
C LYS A 428 4.51 19.70 22.77
N GLY A 429 4.41 21.05 22.79
CA GLY A 429 4.78 21.85 23.94
C GLY A 429 6.28 22.23 24.04
N PHE A 430 7.09 21.92 23.01
CA PHE A 430 8.51 22.27 22.97
C PHE A 430 9.02 22.35 21.51
N THR A 431 10.13 23.04 21.29
CA THR A 431 10.87 22.98 20.03
C THR A 431 11.90 21.85 20.09
N PHE A 432 12.18 21.20 18.94
CA PHE A 432 13.10 20.08 18.95
C PHE A 432 13.93 19.96 17.68
N LYS A 433 15.11 19.35 17.87
CA LYS A 433 15.93 18.80 16.79
C LYS A 433 15.91 17.29 16.90
N LEU A 434 15.50 16.59 15.84
CA LEU A 434 15.41 15.14 15.81
C LEU A 434 16.64 14.55 15.09
N ASP A 435 17.48 13.83 15.83
CA ASP A 435 18.63 13.10 15.34
C ASP A 435 18.51 11.63 15.80
N ALA A 436 17.70 10.86 15.08
CA ALA A 436 17.48 9.43 15.31
C ALA A 436 17.88 8.64 14.07
N GLU A 437 18.89 7.77 14.20
CA GLU A 437 19.44 6.96 13.12
C GLU A 437 19.60 5.51 13.56
N SER A 438 19.25 4.57 12.67
CA SER A 438 19.35 3.15 13.01
C SER A 438 20.78 2.74 13.32
N CYS A 439 20.91 1.76 14.23
CA CYS A 439 22.21 1.21 14.61
C CYS A 439 23.11 2.14 15.44
N ARG A 440 22.58 3.27 15.96
CA ARG A 440 23.34 4.19 16.82
C ARG A 440 23.61 3.57 18.20
N ARG A 441 24.88 3.53 18.60
CA ARG A 441 25.31 3.13 19.94
C ARG A 441 25.60 4.33 20.85
N ILE A 442 25.81 4.07 22.12
CA ILE A 442 26.07 5.13 23.10
C ILE A 442 27.48 5.72 22.92
N SER A 443 28.54 4.93 23.05
CA SER A 443 29.94 5.40 22.87
C SER A 443 30.75 4.55 21.90
N GLU A 444 30.43 3.27 21.76
CA GLU A 444 31.09 2.36 20.84
C GLU A 444 30.82 2.73 19.35
N TRP A 445 31.59 2.12 18.45
CA TRP A 445 31.36 2.26 17.00
C TRP A 445 29.96 1.76 16.62
N SER A 446 29.17 2.65 16.06
CA SER A 446 27.85 2.32 15.52
C SER A 446 27.97 1.36 14.34
N CYS A 447 27.00 0.50 14.13
CA CYS A 447 26.97 -0.37 12.97
C CYS A 447 26.41 0.35 11.73
N PHE A 448 26.42 -0.30 10.57
CA PHE A 448 25.87 0.24 9.33
C PHE A 448 24.34 0.21 9.39
N GLY A 449 23.72 1.38 9.41
CA GLY A 449 22.27 1.55 9.60
C GLY A 449 21.46 1.38 8.31
N ARG A 450 20.12 1.44 8.47
CA ARG A 450 19.16 1.41 7.34
C ARG A 450 19.31 2.62 6.43
N GLU A 451 19.81 3.73 6.95
CA GLU A 451 20.14 4.95 6.22
C GLU A 451 21.37 4.79 5.31
N LYS A 452 21.86 3.56 5.10
CA LYS A 452 23.03 3.22 4.29
C LYS A 452 24.32 3.94 4.70
N ARG A 453 24.41 4.32 5.97
CA ARG A 453 25.60 4.93 6.58
C ARG A 453 25.79 4.45 8.01
N THR A 454 27.00 4.65 8.55
CA THR A 454 27.28 4.42 9.97
C THR A 454 27.04 5.71 10.73
N PRO A 455 26.01 5.79 11.61
CA PRO A 455 25.73 7.00 12.37
C PRO A 455 26.84 7.30 13.38
N LYS A 456 27.03 8.57 13.71
CA LYS A 456 27.86 8.94 14.86
C LYS A 456 27.19 8.42 16.13
N ASN A 457 27.98 7.86 17.05
CA ASN A 457 27.48 7.45 18.35
C ASN A 457 27.02 8.66 19.21
N VAL A 458 26.25 8.40 20.25
CA VAL A 458 25.66 9.44 21.12
C VAL A 458 26.73 10.38 21.68
N VAL A 459 27.80 9.83 22.24
CA VAL A 459 28.92 10.60 22.84
C VAL A 459 29.56 11.52 21.82
N THR A 460 29.81 11.03 20.59
CA THR A 460 30.37 11.83 19.50
C THR A 460 29.41 12.96 19.06
N VAL A 461 28.11 12.71 18.99
CA VAL A 461 27.12 13.74 18.66
C VAL A 461 27.10 14.82 19.72
N LEU A 462 27.02 14.44 21.01
CA LEU A 462 27.00 15.40 22.10
C LEU A 462 28.30 16.23 22.18
N ASN A 463 29.47 15.62 21.95
CA ASN A 463 30.74 16.34 21.92
C ASN A 463 30.83 17.38 20.80
N ASN A 464 30.32 17.06 19.63
CA ASN A 464 30.40 17.91 18.44
C ASN A 464 29.27 18.94 18.34
N THR A 465 28.23 18.83 19.17
CA THR A 465 27.12 19.76 19.17
C THR A 465 27.53 21.12 19.74
N THR A 466 27.37 22.16 18.92
CA THR A 466 27.59 23.57 19.31
C THR A 466 26.28 24.31 19.63
N GLU A 467 25.16 23.78 19.20
CA GLU A 467 23.82 24.25 19.52
C GLU A 467 23.51 24.05 21.01
N LYS A 468 22.80 25.02 21.61
CA LYS A 468 22.35 24.90 23.02
C LYS A 468 20.96 24.28 23.05
N PHE A 469 20.82 23.23 23.84
CA PHE A 469 19.55 22.58 24.16
C PHE A 469 19.31 22.67 25.66
N ASP A 470 18.05 22.87 26.05
CA ASP A 470 17.64 22.86 27.46
C ASP A 470 17.61 21.44 28.02
N VAL A 471 17.32 20.46 27.14
CA VAL A 471 17.24 19.04 27.49
C VAL A 471 17.61 18.16 26.28
N VAL A 472 18.24 17.01 26.55
CA VAL A 472 18.46 15.94 25.60
C VAL A 472 17.53 14.78 25.94
N VAL A 473 16.74 14.28 25.01
CA VAL A 473 15.94 13.07 25.16
C VAL A 473 16.67 11.93 24.47
N LEU A 474 17.03 10.90 25.21
CA LEU A 474 17.86 9.80 24.75
C LEU A 474 17.10 8.47 24.71
N MET A 475 17.06 7.83 23.55
CA MET A 475 16.58 6.47 23.34
C MET A 475 17.49 5.79 22.29
N ALA A 476 18.64 5.28 22.71
CA ALA A 476 19.63 4.66 21.83
C ALA A 476 20.41 3.57 22.57
N GLY A 477 21.10 2.72 21.82
CA GLY A 477 21.97 1.68 22.36
C GLY A 477 21.35 0.28 22.37
N TYR A 478 20.22 0.06 21.68
CA TYR A 478 19.64 -1.28 21.54
C TYR A 478 20.60 -2.30 20.88
N ASP A 479 21.54 -1.82 20.07
CA ASP A 479 22.56 -2.64 19.42
C ASP A 479 23.86 -2.78 20.26
N SER A 480 23.89 -2.29 21.50
CA SER A 480 25.03 -2.43 22.40
C SER A 480 25.09 -3.83 23.02
N SER A 481 26.25 -4.25 23.46
CA SER A 481 26.39 -5.54 24.13
C SER A 481 26.22 -5.39 25.65
N VAL A 482 25.62 -6.41 26.29
CA VAL A 482 25.46 -6.45 27.78
C VAL A 482 26.77 -6.21 28.51
N ARG A 483 27.89 -6.73 27.98
CA ARG A 483 29.19 -6.60 28.64
C ARG A 483 29.75 -5.19 28.59
N LYS A 484 29.35 -4.40 27.63
CA LYS A 484 29.89 -3.05 27.36
C LYS A 484 28.96 -1.93 27.76
N ILE A 485 27.65 -2.19 27.89
CA ILE A 485 26.65 -1.16 28.13
C ILE A 485 26.95 -0.30 29.37
N SER A 486 27.49 -0.90 30.43
CA SER A 486 27.90 -0.17 31.64
C SER A 486 29.06 0.80 31.37
N ASP A 487 30.02 0.42 30.53
CA ASP A 487 31.16 1.27 30.20
C ASP A 487 30.73 2.38 29.22
N GLU A 488 29.88 2.06 28.25
CA GLU A 488 29.30 3.05 27.34
C GLU A 488 28.52 4.14 28.12
N TYR A 489 27.82 3.78 29.19
CA TYR A 489 27.12 4.76 30.03
C TYR A 489 28.08 5.58 30.90
N LYS A 490 29.26 5.07 31.29
CA LYS A 490 30.30 5.89 31.95
C LYS A 490 30.77 7.00 31.03
N ASP A 491 31.10 6.66 29.75
CA ASP A 491 31.50 7.64 28.74
C ASP A 491 30.41 8.72 28.53
N LEU A 492 29.14 8.32 28.51
CA LEU A 492 28.02 9.26 28.41
C LEU A 492 27.96 10.21 29.63
N ILE A 493 28.10 9.68 30.87
CA ILE A 493 28.10 10.48 32.08
C ILE A 493 29.19 11.55 32.06
N GLU A 494 30.40 11.19 31.61
CA GLU A 494 31.53 12.12 31.51
C GLU A 494 31.19 13.32 30.60
N VAL A 495 30.66 13.07 29.41
CA VAL A 495 30.29 14.12 28.46
C VAL A 495 29.13 14.97 28.95
N VAL A 496 28.10 14.35 29.55
CA VAL A 496 26.92 15.02 30.06
C VAL A 496 27.31 15.99 31.20
N ARG A 497 28.17 15.54 32.11
CA ARG A 497 28.70 16.37 33.22
C ARG A 497 29.61 17.48 32.70
N ALA A 498 30.52 17.17 31.80
CA ALA A 498 31.45 18.16 31.23
C ALA A 498 30.74 19.31 30.53
N LYS A 499 29.60 19.02 29.91
CA LYS A 499 28.76 20.01 29.20
C LYS A 499 27.58 20.55 30.03
N ASN A 500 27.43 20.08 31.26
CA ASN A 500 26.30 20.41 32.14
C ASN A 500 24.92 20.23 31.46
N LEU A 501 24.75 19.10 30.80
CA LEU A 501 23.50 18.81 30.09
C LEU A 501 22.47 18.17 31.04
N LYS A 502 21.19 18.44 30.78
CA LYS A 502 20.07 17.69 31.37
C LYS A 502 19.60 16.64 30.33
N VAL A 503 19.56 15.37 30.74
CA VAL A 503 19.25 14.26 29.86
C VAL A 503 18.06 13.46 30.40
N ILE A 504 16.99 13.34 29.62
CA ILE A 504 15.88 12.42 29.87
C ILE A 504 16.22 11.12 29.14
N VAL A 505 16.44 10.04 29.88
CA VAL A 505 16.73 8.73 29.31
C VAL A 505 15.49 7.86 29.34
N LEU A 506 15.12 7.28 28.19
CA LEU A 506 14.01 6.34 28.09
C LEU A 506 14.49 4.93 28.37
N THR A 507 13.72 4.16 29.16
CA THR A 507 14.00 2.74 29.36
C THR A 507 13.82 1.95 28.07
N TYR A 508 14.62 0.91 27.90
CA TYR A 508 14.52 -0.03 26.79
C TYR A 508 13.25 -0.87 26.90
N LYS A 509 12.54 -1.06 25.80
CA LYS A 509 11.41 -2.00 25.76
C LYS A 509 11.92 -3.43 25.89
N GLU A 510 11.44 -4.13 26.90
CA GLU A 510 11.78 -5.53 27.15
C GLU A 510 10.97 -6.45 26.23
N SER A 511 11.65 -7.18 25.35
CA SER A 511 11.06 -8.16 24.44
C SER A 511 11.74 -9.51 24.60
N LEU A 512 10.94 -10.57 24.68
CA LEU A 512 11.44 -11.96 24.71
C LEU A 512 11.99 -12.44 23.37
N TYR A 513 11.82 -11.66 22.31
CA TYR A 513 12.50 -11.90 21.03
C TYR A 513 14.04 -11.78 21.17
N PHE A 514 14.49 -10.99 22.17
CA PHE A 514 15.91 -10.81 22.53
C PHE A 514 16.15 -11.35 23.95
N PRO A 515 16.30 -12.67 24.13
CA PRO A 515 16.45 -13.28 25.44
C PRO A 515 17.83 -13.03 26.04
N ALA A 516 17.88 -12.81 27.34
CA ALA A 516 19.13 -12.76 28.10
C ALA A 516 19.81 -14.13 28.11
N SER A 517 21.16 -14.14 28.06
CA SER A 517 21.97 -15.36 28.09
C SER A 517 21.66 -16.17 29.35
N GLY A 518 21.43 -17.48 29.19
CA GLY A 518 21.12 -18.38 30.30
C GLY A 518 19.68 -18.27 30.86
N SER A 519 18.84 -17.36 30.36
CA SER A 519 17.46 -17.16 30.86
C SER A 519 16.46 -18.20 30.35
N ARG A 520 16.86 -19.10 29.44
CA ARG A 520 15.98 -20.04 28.73
C ARG A 520 14.75 -19.36 28.08
N GLY A 521 14.93 -18.15 27.59
CA GLY A 521 13.88 -17.34 26.94
C GLY A 521 12.86 -16.71 27.91
N LYS A 522 13.10 -16.71 29.21
CA LYS A 522 12.17 -16.17 30.20
C LYS A 522 12.42 -14.69 30.56
N ARG A 523 13.55 -14.11 30.16
CA ARG A 523 13.94 -12.73 30.46
C ARG A 523 14.56 -12.09 29.22
N SER A 524 14.19 -10.83 28.96
CA SER A 524 14.80 -10.03 27.91
C SER A 524 16.21 -9.57 28.29
N VAL A 525 17.11 -9.47 27.32
CA VAL A 525 18.44 -8.86 27.49
C VAL A 525 18.32 -7.39 27.94
N TYR A 526 17.30 -6.68 27.50
CA TYR A 526 17.09 -5.28 27.82
C TYR A 526 16.66 -5.04 29.29
N ALA A 527 16.24 -6.07 30.02
CA ALA A 527 16.06 -5.98 31.46
C ALA A 527 17.37 -5.69 32.19
N GLU A 528 18.50 -6.20 31.69
CA GLU A 528 19.84 -5.91 32.24
C GLU A 528 20.27 -4.48 31.88
N PHE A 529 19.97 -4.01 30.68
CA PHE A 529 20.21 -2.62 30.25
C PHE A 529 19.42 -1.64 31.12
N ASN A 530 18.14 -1.92 31.35
CA ASN A 530 17.29 -1.10 32.21
C ASN A 530 17.79 -1.04 33.68
N ALA A 531 18.38 -2.13 34.20
CA ALA A 531 18.98 -2.13 35.51
C ALA A 531 20.19 -1.18 35.59
N VAL A 532 21.09 -1.23 34.59
CA VAL A 532 22.25 -0.30 34.53
C VAL A 532 21.77 1.15 34.41
N LEU A 533 20.75 1.40 33.60
CA LEU A 533 20.20 2.73 33.35
C LEU A 533 19.56 3.32 34.62
N ARG A 534 18.78 2.52 35.34
CA ARG A 534 18.20 2.94 36.62
C ARG A 534 19.27 3.25 37.69
N ASP A 535 20.31 2.43 37.77
CA ASP A 535 21.44 2.68 38.68
C ASP A 535 22.19 3.97 38.32
N MET A 536 22.44 4.22 37.06
CA MET A 536 23.04 5.45 36.54
C MET A 536 22.24 6.69 36.97
N VAL A 537 20.92 6.70 36.68
CA VAL A 537 20.04 7.83 37.03
C VAL A 537 19.97 8.03 38.52
N ALA A 538 19.88 6.97 39.33
CA ALA A 538 19.83 7.06 40.80
C ALA A 538 21.10 7.70 41.39
N ARG A 539 22.26 7.55 40.72
CA ARG A 539 23.53 8.15 41.19
C ARG A 539 23.75 9.59 40.72
N ASP A 540 22.99 10.07 39.74
CA ASP A 540 23.16 11.42 39.18
C ASP A 540 21.84 12.03 38.73
N THR A 541 20.97 12.32 39.71
CA THR A 541 19.65 12.93 39.51
C THR A 541 19.71 14.39 39.08
N GLN A 542 20.88 15.04 39.19
CA GLN A 542 21.08 16.40 38.73
C GLN A 542 21.07 16.49 37.21
N HIS A 543 21.71 15.54 36.54
CA HIS A 543 21.87 15.55 35.08
C HIS A 543 20.91 14.61 34.39
N PHE A 544 20.45 13.54 35.03
CA PHE A 544 19.64 12.52 34.42
C PHE A 544 18.23 12.38 35.03
N VAL A 545 17.24 12.23 34.16
CA VAL A 545 15.86 11.92 34.50
C VAL A 545 15.46 10.62 33.80
N LEU A 546 14.84 9.68 34.54
CA LEU A 546 14.36 8.43 33.93
C LEU A 546 12.93 8.59 33.48
N ALA A 547 12.67 8.29 32.19
CA ALA A 547 11.34 8.14 31.64
C ALA A 547 11.07 6.66 31.31
N ASP A 548 10.15 6.02 32.04
CA ASP A 548 9.95 4.56 31.95
C ASP A 548 9.03 4.16 30.79
N TRP A 549 9.58 4.20 29.56
CA TRP A 549 8.91 3.77 28.34
C TRP A 549 8.50 2.28 28.40
N ASN A 550 9.33 1.42 29.02
CA ASN A 550 9.00 0.00 29.15
C ASN A 550 7.71 -0.23 29.94
N ALA A 551 7.57 0.48 31.06
CA ALA A 551 6.37 0.41 31.90
C ALA A 551 5.15 1.02 31.19
N TYR A 552 5.30 2.18 30.57
CA TYR A 552 4.20 2.84 29.85
C TYR A 552 3.68 2.01 28.68
N SER A 553 4.56 1.41 27.92
CA SER A 553 4.20 0.57 26.77
C SER A 553 3.87 -0.89 27.13
N ALA A 554 3.79 -1.21 28.45
CA ALA A 554 3.44 -2.56 28.90
C ALA A 554 2.03 -2.94 28.41
N GLY A 555 1.88 -4.17 27.89
CA GLY A 555 0.59 -4.65 27.37
C GLY A 555 0.22 -4.15 25.96
N GLN A 556 0.87 -3.14 25.42
CA GLN A 556 0.55 -2.50 24.14
C GLN A 556 1.22 -3.22 22.95
N LYS A 557 0.88 -4.49 22.73
CA LYS A 557 1.48 -5.29 21.65
C LYS A 557 1.25 -4.71 20.26
N SER A 558 0.12 -4.04 20.04
CA SER A 558 -0.26 -3.41 18.78
C SER A 558 0.62 -2.23 18.38
N TRP A 559 1.41 -1.65 19.29
CA TRP A 559 2.31 -0.55 19.02
C TRP A 559 3.65 -0.98 18.41
N PHE A 560 3.94 -2.27 18.46
CA PHE A 560 5.25 -2.81 18.10
C PHE A 560 5.18 -3.73 16.89
N ARG A 561 6.29 -3.79 16.17
CA ARG A 561 6.54 -4.79 15.15
C ARG A 561 6.72 -6.17 15.80
N PRO A 562 6.77 -7.25 15.01
CA PRO A 562 6.89 -8.62 15.54
C PRO A 562 8.07 -8.85 16.47
N ASP A 563 9.15 -8.06 16.39
CA ASP A 563 10.31 -8.12 17.29
C ASP A 563 10.02 -7.57 18.69
N GLY A 564 8.92 -6.84 18.87
CA GLY A 564 8.47 -6.29 20.13
C GLY A 564 9.28 -5.08 20.63
N ILE A 565 10.14 -4.46 19.81
CA ILE A 565 10.90 -3.26 20.16
C ILE A 565 10.77 -2.12 19.15
N HIS A 566 10.76 -2.42 17.85
CA HIS A 566 10.55 -1.41 16.83
C HIS A 566 9.08 -1.02 16.75
N LEU A 567 8.83 0.26 16.58
CA LEU A 567 7.49 0.84 16.58
C LEU A 567 6.84 0.80 15.18
N ASN A 568 5.52 0.64 15.15
CA ASN A 568 4.68 1.05 14.04
C ASN A 568 4.25 2.51 14.25
N ILE A 569 3.37 3.04 13.38
CA ILE A 569 2.93 4.43 13.47
C ILE A 569 2.18 4.72 14.80
N ASP A 570 1.30 3.84 15.27
CA ASP A 570 0.60 3.98 16.54
C ASP A 570 1.57 4.07 17.73
N GLY A 571 2.55 3.15 17.77
CA GLY A 571 3.60 3.17 18.77
C GLY A 571 4.50 4.39 18.68
N THR A 572 4.75 4.90 17.46
CA THR A 572 5.53 6.12 17.24
C THR A 572 4.82 7.36 17.76
N LEU A 573 3.52 7.48 17.52
CA LEU A 573 2.70 8.57 18.07
C LEU A 573 2.60 8.47 19.60
N ALA A 574 2.47 7.27 20.14
CA ALA A 574 2.51 7.03 21.57
C ALA A 574 3.85 7.46 22.19
N LEU A 575 4.97 7.14 21.51
CA LEU A 575 6.31 7.58 21.94
C LEU A 575 6.44 9.10 21.92
N GLY A 576 5.95 9.78 20.88
CA GLY A 576 5.98 11.24 20.79
C GLY A 576 5.17 11.90 21.90
N ALA A 577 3.98 11.36 22.23
CA ALA A 577 3.17 11.83 23.35
C ALA A 577 3.88 11.62 24.71
N PHE A 578 4.53 10.46 24.88
CA PHE A 578 5.32 10.15 26.08
C PHE A 578 6.50 11.12 26.23
N ILE A 579 7.26 11.35 25.17
CA ILE A 579 8.38 12.32 25.17
C ILE A 579 7.89 13.72 25.52
N SER A 580 6.79 14.18 24.92
CA SER A 580 6.23 15.51 25.17
C SER A 580 5.88 15.72 26.64
N THR A 581 5.27 14.70 27.26
CA THR A 581 4.91 14.75 28.68
C THR A 581 6.16 14.74 29.56
N ALA A 582 7.17 13.90 29.25
CA ALA A 582 8.41 13.85 30.01
C ALA A 582 9.21 15.17 29.92
N VAL A 583 9.25 15.80 28.75
CA VAL A 583 9.88 17.12 28.55
C VAL A 583 9.14 18.20 29.36
N ALA A 584 7.80 18.25 29.28
CA ALA A 584 7.00 19.21 30.04
C ALA A 584 7.20 19.05 31.57
N GLU A 585 7.16 17.80 32.07
CA GLU A 585 7.42 17.47 33.47
C GLU A 585 8.80 17.94 33.90
N SER A 586 9.83 17.66 33.11
CA SER A 586 11.22 18.04 33.40
C SER A 586 11.44 19.55 33.49
N ALA A 587 10.62 20.34 32.80
CA ALA A 587 10.66 21.79 32.75
C ALA A 587 9.71 22.46 33.78
N GLY A 588 8.82 21.68 34.42
CA GLY A 588 7.73 22.18 35.25
C GLY A 588 6.64 22.91 34.46
N ASN A 589 6.45 22.53 33.18
CA ASN A 589 5.44 23.07 32.29
C ASN A 589 4.09 22.32 32.42
N PRO A 590 2.96 22.93 32.02
CA PRO A 590 1.68 22.21 31.89
C PRO A 590 1.76 21.02 30.96
N CYS A 591 0.95 19.99 31.24
CA CYS A 591 0.89 18.81 30.40
C CYS A 591 0.26 19.09 29.04
N PRO A 592 0.93 18.76 27.94
CA PRO A 592 0.39 19.00 26.59
C PRO A 592 -0.80 18.13 26.21
N TYR A 593 -1.09 17.09 27.00
CA TYR A 593 -2.19 16.13 26.78
C TYR A 593 -3.19 16.06 27.94
N SER A 594 -3.06 16.91 28.94
CA SER A 594 -3.93 16.95 30.10
C SER A 594 -4.10 18.39 30.56
N SER A 595 -5.24 18.73 31.13
CA SER A 595 -5.48 20.01 31.77
C SER A 595 -4.92 20.08 33.21
N VAL A 596 -4.27 19.03 33.67
CA VAL A 596 -3.71 18.94 35.04
C VAL A 596 -2.32 19.55 35.08
N TYR A 597 -2.10 20.43 36.05
CA TYR A 597 -0.82 21.03 36.38
C TYR A 597 -0.46 20.79 37.86
N PRO A 598 0.77 20.37 38.20
CA PRO A 598 1.92 20.09 37.34
C PRO A 598 1.76 18.81 36.50
N CYS A 599 2.53 18.74 35.42
CA CYS A 599 2.57 17.56 34.56
C CYS A 599 3.23 16.38 35.30
N SER A 600 2.63 15.22 35.20
CA SER A 600 3.24 13.94 35.57
C SER A 600 2.95 12.93 34.49
N TYR A 601 3.98 12.44 33.78
CA TYR A 601 3.77 11.48 32.70
C TYR A 601 3.10 10.20 33.18
N ALA A 602 3.34 9.78 34.44
CA ALA A 602 2.73 8.59 34.99
C ALA A 602 1.20 8.68 35.11
N ASN A 603 0.64 9.88 35.31
CA ASN A 603 -0.79 10.10 35.57
C ASN A 603 -1.53 10.78 34.42
N ASN A 604 -0.82 11.48 33.55
CA ASN A 604 -1.41 12.40 32.55
C ASN A 604 -1.21 11.96 31.10
N LEU A 605 -0.63 10.79 30.87
CA LEU A 605 -0.52 10.24 29.52
C LEU A 605 -1.85 9.74 28.99
N PRO A 606 -2.09 9.89 27.69
CA PRO A 606 -3.28 9.32 27.07
C PRO A 606 -3.33 7.80 27.23
N GLN A 607 -4.35 7.31 27.88
CA GLN A 607 -4.57 5.86 28.09
C GLN A 607 -5.13 5.11 26.87
N ALA A 608 -5.31 5.79 25.73
CA ALA A 608 -5.89 5.18 24.54
C ALA A 608 -4.92 4.20 23.86
N THR A 609 -5.44 3.06 23.46
CA THR A 609 -4.72 2.04 22.68
C THR A 609 -4.54 2.43 21.21
N ASP A 610 -5.41 3.30 20.71
CA ASP A 610 -5.42 3.79 19.33
C ASP A 610 -5.03 5.29 19.31
N PHE A 611 -3.81 5.57 18.90
CA PHE A 611 -3.29 6.92 18.77
C PHE A 611 -3.59 7.53 17.39
N LEU A 612 -3.78 6.70 16.34
CA LEU A 612 -4.11 7.17 15.00
C LEU A 612 -5.40 7.99 15.00
N ALA A 613 -6.46 7.44 15.58
CA ALA A 613 -7.75 8.14 15.70
C ALA A 613 -7.63 9.41 16.55
N LYS A 614 -6.81 9.38 17.61
CA LYS A 614 -6.63 10.47 18.56
C LYS A 614 -5.93 11.69 17.96
N PHE A 615 -4.97 11.45 17.06
CA PHE A 615 -4.22 12.50 16.38
C PHE A 615 -4.75 12.80 14.98
N ASN A 616 -5.86 12.17 14.57
CA ASN A 616 -6.44 12.27 13.23
C ASN A 616 -5.38 12.02 12.15
N VAL A 617 -4.60 10.97 12.34
CA VAL A 617 -3.53 10.55 11.44
C VAL A 617 -4.04 9.41 10.60
N ALA A 618 -3.94 9.52 9.28
CA ALA A 618 -4.00 8.37 8.40
C ALA A 618 -2.72 7.55 8.59
N ASP A 619 -2.82 6.23 8.46
CA ASP A 619 -1.67 5.34 8.54
C ASP A 619 -0.67 5.70 7.43
N THR A 620 0.48 6.29 7.82
CA THR A 620 1.42 6.92 6.90
C THR A 620 2.66 6.07 6.65
N GLU A 621 3.22 6.20 5.46
CA GLU A 621 4.39 5.44 4.99
C GLU A 621 5.66 5.75 5.79
N MET A 622 6.49 4.72 5.99
CA MET A 622 7.82 4.84 6.56
C MET A 622 8.82 5.27 5.50
N HIS A 623 9.49 6.41 5.69
CA HIS A 623 10.52 6.91 4.80
C HIS A 623 11.93 6.51 5.24
N CYS A 624 12.80 6.12 4.30
CA CYS A 624 14.23 6.01 4.51
C CYS A 624 14.92 7.26 3.98
N TYR A 625 15.78 7.86 4.79
CA TYR A 625 16.51 9.08 4.44
C TYR A 625 17.94 8.74 3.97
N GLU A 626 18.36 9.32 2.84
CA GLU A 626 19.76 9.47 2.47
C GLU A 626 20.16 10.95 2.57
N ASP A 627 21.32 11.24 3.20
CA ASP A 627 21.99 12.55 3.25
C ASP A 627 21.15 13.75 3.72
N GLY A 628 20.19 13.54 4.65
CA GLY A 628 19.38 14.64 5.20
C GLY A 628 18.21 15.08 4.31
N GLU A 629 18.08 14.55 3.11
CA GLU A 629 16.92 14.73 2.24
C GLU A 629 16.05 13.47 2.21
N ALA A 630 14.73 13.65 2.25
CA ALA A 630 13.76 12.57 2.13
C ALA A 630 13.82 11.99 0.70
N ARG A 631 14.56 10.90 0.49
CA ARG A 631 14.47 10.10 -0.73
C ARG A 631 13.58 8.90 -0.49
N ARG A 632 12.63 8.70 -1.41
CA ARG A 632 11.76 7.53 -1.45
C ARG A 632 12.55 6.32 -1.97
N GLU A 633 13.35 5.71 -1.12
CA GLU A 633 13.89 4.39 -1.41
C GLU A 633 13.32 3.38 -0.41
N SER A 634 12.83 2.27 -0.94
CA SER A 634 12.29 1.15 -0.19
C SER A 634 13.28 0.70 0.89
N CYS A 635 12.89 0.80 2.15
CA CYS A 635 13.57 0.10 3.23
C CYS A 635 13.32 -1.39 3.03
N THR A 636 14.13 -2.03 2.20
CA THR A 636 14.12 -3.49 2.11
C THR A 636 14.47 -4.05 3.48
N THR A 637 13.53 -4.77 4.05
CA THR A 637 13.75 -5.58 5.24
C THR A 637 14.75 -6.66 4.86
N ASP A 638 16.04 -6.37 4.99
CA ASP A 638 17.04 -7.42 4.91
C ASP A 638 16.86 -8.31 6.15
N ARG A 639 16.48 -9.56 5.89
CA ARG A 639 16.29 -10.60 6.92
C ARG A 639 17.66 -11.10 7.39
N ARG A 640 18.49 -10.22 7.92
CA ARG A 640 19.69 -10.60 8.64
C ARG A 640 19.88 -9.62 9.79
N ILE A 641 19.20 -9.89 10.84
CA ILE A 641 19.68 -9.79 12.24
C ILE A 641 18.70 -10.65 13.06
#